data_a8f98d8f7d7c9341ec5e572e63c8732d
#
_entry.id   a8f98d8f7d7c9341ec5e572e63c8732d
#
_cell.length_a   1.000
_cell.length_b   1.000
_cell.length_c   1.000
_cell.angle_alpha   90.00
_cell.angle_beta   90.00
_cell.angle_gamma   90.00
#
_symmetry.space_group_name_H-M   'P 1'
#
loop_
_entity.id
_entity.type
_entity.pdbx_description
1 polymer ?
#
loop_
_entity_poly.entity_id
_entity_poly.type
_entity_poly.pdbx_seq_one_letter_code
_entity_poly.pdbx_strand_id
1 'polypeptide(L)'
;MIGTKGRMWTALWSAAIATSSLALPSEDVVQDSPNPVRCTISPSADPAPSGLVLWYEQPAGQWTDALPVGNGRIGAMVFGGVVRERLQLNECSVWQGRRGSRPVPDSAAALPSIRRMLFEGRYKEGQAAAARDLLCDAIEDSYQTLGDLLIESPLSIDATEYRRGLDLATCTAVTSWIDRGFRCTRTVFASRAAPALIVRQHTEEPGGLFVRVSLRRERSCDGCVQTTVAAVEDGRARIRLRGTTEAEVGNGVRFAADAIIHCEGGSIAVDGDAIAVRAANAMTITLVAATDFPFVGASAADAMKSLRAGADPVRPDPDSLIAASVAASAMPFSKLQSEHEAAWKRDFNRFELELGPPAAELEQLPTDKRLRRIGEGVVDPGFAALYVQYSRMLLLASSVRGGLPANLQGIWSEHLHAPWNADYHLNINLQMNYWPAEVLNLPSTVAPLTDFVERLALDGAVTARRMYGASGWMAHHCTDAWAWTVPSHRTTVWSMWPHGGGWISQTIHDHWEFGRDRQYLREQAFPLMRGCAAFYLDWLCEDPDRHDLVGGPSASPENAFLLPDGSAADTAMGNAMDQMIAFDVLRNFLDEARALGILASEDPIVSRAEEALKRLRPPQIGADGRLLEWAEPWAEAEPGHRHMSHLFALHPGRQITPQDQPELAGAARKSLDERIRKGGGHTGWSRAWLVLLFARLQDGARAFENLQQLFARSTLPNLFDDHPPFQIDGNFGAAAGVAEMLLQSHREVAGDSLSQDSGCGHVIALLPALPAQWSRGSVRGLRARGAVEVDLMWSERRLLFAVFRASGQEPLRVAWPADAPQPKVTRVADNQAVECTRRGDWIQIAPAGVAGSYRLTDTR
;
A
#
# COMPACT_ATOMS: atom_id res chain seq x y z
N MET A 1 21.30 -41.01 18.63
CA MET A 1 20.50 -41.02 17.42
C MET A 1 19.33 -40.04 17.58
N ILE A 2 19.61 -38.77 17.63
CA ILE A 2 18.61 -37.68 17.54
C ILE A 2 19.34 -36.55 16.78
N GLY A 3 19.09 -36.44 15.52
CA GLY A 3 19.67 -35.40 14.67
C GLY A 3 19.32 -35.65 13.23
N THR A 4 18.19 -35.12 12.75
CA THR A 4 17.88 -34.88 11.33
C THR A 4 16.38 -34.53 11.14
N LYS A 5 15.74 -33.80 12.02
CA LYS A 5 14.35 -33.33 11.77
C LYS A 5 14.20 -31.79 11.69
N GLY A 6 15.25 -31.01 11.95
CA GLY A 6 15.20 -29.54 11.91
C GLY A 6 15.46 -28.90 10.55
N ARG A 7 16.01 -29.62 9.59
CA ARG A 7 16.30 -29.09 8.24
C ARG A 7 15.22 -29.34 7.18
N MET A 8 14.17 -30.07 7.53
CA MET A 8 13.14 -30.49 6.58
C MET A 8 11.94 -29.54 6.48
N TRP A 9 11.77 -28.64 7.46
CA TRP A 9 10.61 -27.73 7.45
C TRP A 9 10.85 -26.42 6.70
N THR A 10 12.07 -25.87 6.72
CA THR A 10 12.42 -24.72 5.86
C THR A 10 12.52 -25.09 4.39
N ALA A 11 12.89 -26.33 4.07
CA ALA A 11 12.91 -26.81 2.68
C ALA A 11 11.51 -27.15 2.14
N LEU A 12 10.57 -27.54 3.00
CA LEU A 12 9.20 -27.86 2.59
C LEU A 12 8.36 -26.61 2.27
N TRP A 13 8.62 -25.49 2.90
CA TRP A 13 7.95 -24.23 2.55
C TRP A 13 8.51 -23.61 1.24
N SER A 14 9.81 -23.67 1.03
CA SER A 14 10.40 -23.27 -0.26
C SER A 14 10.05 -24.24 -1.40
N ALA A 15 9.81 -25.51 -1.12
CA ALA A 15 9.43 -26.51 -2.13
C ALA A 15 7.93 -26.53 -2.42
N ALA A 16 7.06 -26.13 -1.46
CA ALA A 16 5.62 -26.01 -1.68
C ALA A 16 5.26 -24.78 -2.55
N ILE A 17 6.10 -23.75 -2.53
CA ILE A 17 5.94 -22.59 -3.42
C ILE A 17 6.49 -22.87 -4.84
N ALA A 18 7.46 -23.78 -4.97
CA ALA A 18 8.08 -24.12 -6.26
C ALA A 18 7.33 -25.20 -7.07
N THR A 19 6.30 -25.84 -6.53
CA THR A 19 5.59 -26.95 -7.20
C THR A 19 4.09 -26.76 -7.36
N SER A 20 3.53 -25.62 -7.00
CA SER A 20 2.16 -25.26 -7.37
C SER A 20 2.08 -24.40 -8.65
N SER A 21 2.97 -24.63 -9.62
CA SER A 21 2.57 -24.55 -11.00
C SER A 21 1.70 -25.79 -11.30
N LEU A 22 0.55 -25.88 -10.65
CA LEU A 22 -0.57 -26.59 -11.22
C LEU A 22 -0.83 -25.87 -12.53
N ALA A 23 -0.33 -26.47 -13.61
CA ALA A 23 -0.88 -26.24 -14.93
C ALA A 23 -2.39 -26.23 -14.73
N LEU A 24 -3.04 -25.12 -15.08
CA LEU A 24 -4.47 -25.12 -15.30
C LEU A 24 -4.75 -26.38 -16.12
N PRO A 25 -5.78 -27.18 -15.78
CA PRO A 25 -6.17 -28.27 -16.65
C PRO A 25 -6.29 -27.67 -18.04
N SER A 26 -5.46 -28.14 -18.94
CA SER A 26 -5.57 -27.85 -20.34
C SER A 26 -7.03 -28.08 -20.71
N GLU A 27 -7.71 -27.00 -21.18
CA GLU A 27 -8.88 -27.11 -22.01
C GLU A 27 -9.92 -28.14 -21.53
N ASP A 28 -10.78 -27.79 -20.58
CA ASP A 28 -12.12 -28.34 -20.63
C ASP A 28 -12.77 -27.79 -21.91
N VAL A 29 -12.50 -28.48 -23.00
CA VAL A 29 -13.21 -28.39 -24.25
C VAL A 29 -14.70 -28.57 -23.92
N VAL A 30 -15.48 -27.52 -24.09
CA VAL A 30 -16.92 -27.63 -24.20
C VAL A 30 -17.20 -28.54 -25.41
N GLN A 31 -17.23 -29.85 -25.17
CA GLN A 31 -17.61 -30.87 -26.15
C GLN A 31 -19.12 -30.95 -26.22
N ASP A 32 -19.81 -29.94 -26.81
CA ASP A 32 -21.16 -30.12 -27.33
C ASP A 32 -21.54 -28.99 -28.30
N SER A 33 -20.57 -28.42 -29.01
CA SER A 33 -20.86 -27.58 -30.16
C SER A 33 -20.32 -28.23 -31.42
N PRO A 34 -21.11 -28.42 -32.49
CA PRO A 34 -20.64 -29.11 -33.70
C PRO A 34 -19.53 -28.38 -34.47
N ASN A 35 -19.19 -27.14 -34.08
CA ASN A 35 -18.02 -26.39 -34.59
C ASN A 35 -17.32 -25.64 -33.44
N PRO A 36 -16.00 -25.88 -33.23
CA PRO A 36 -15.24 -25.13 -32.23
C PRO A 36 -15.24 -23.64 -32.59
N VAL A 37 -15.57 -22.78 -31.63
CA VAL A 37 -15.46 -21.33 -31.77
C VAL A 37 -13.97 -20.98 -31.94
N ARG A 38 -13.63 -20.32 -33.05
CA ARG A 38 -12.25 -19.95 -33.36
C ARG A 38 -12.00 -18.46 -33.06
N CYS A 39 -10.82 -18.14 -32.58
CA CYS A 39 -10.36 -16.76 -32.46
C CYS A 39 -8.96 -16.66 -33.06
N THR A 40 -8.79 -15.74 -34.03
CA THR A 40 -7.49 -15.27 -34.48
C THR A 40 -7.33 -13.82 -34.06
N ILE A 41 -6.12 -13.41 -33.68
CA ILE A 41 -5.83 -12.06 -33.23
C ILE A 41 -4.61 -11.53 -33.96
N SER A 42 -4.74 -10.37 -34.59
CA SER A 42 -3.65 -9.59 -35.17
C SER A 42 -3.57 -8.22 -34.49
N PRO A 43 -2.38 -7.75 -34.09
CA PRO A 43 -2.23 -6.47 -33.40
C PRO A 43 -2.60 -5.29 -34.32
N SER A 44 -2.91 -4.14 -33.71
CA SER A 44 -3.16 -2.89 -34.42
C SER A 44 -1.85 -2.30 -34.95
N ALA A 45 -1.89 -1.80 -36.19
CA ALA A 45 -0.82 -1.02 -36.79
C ALA A 45 -0.88 0.48 -36.43
N ASP A 46 -1.92 0.94 -35.73
CA ASP A 46 -2.04 2.31 -35.31
C ASP A 46 -0.89 2.75 -34.39
N PRO A 47 -0.49 4.03 -34.36
CA PRO A 47 0.49 4.53 -33.42
C PRO A 47 0.15 4.19 -31.97
N ALA A 48 1.17 4.15 -31.10
CA ALA A 48 0.98 3.97 -29.66
C ALA A 48 0.00 5.04 -29.12
N PRO A 49 -0.85 4.69 -28.12
CA PRO A 49 -1.71 5.67 -27.47
C PRO A 49 -0.88 6.79 -26.87
N SER A 50 -1.33 8.01 -26.99
CA SER A 50 -0.72 9.16 -26.32
C SER A 50 -1.18 9.24 -24.86
N GLY A 51 -0.34 9.81 -24.01
CA GLY A 51 -0.65 10.03 -22.60
C GLY A 51 -0.23 8.87 -21.69
N LEU A 52 -0.82 8.85 -20.50
CA LEU A 52 -0.50 7.87 -19.42
C LEU A 52 -1.30 6.58 -19.62
N VAL A 53 -0.91 5.76 -20.60
CA VAL A 53 -1.62 4.54 -20.99
C VAL A 53 -0.67 3.34 -20.94
N LEU A 54 -1.04 2.29 -20.17
CA LEU A 54 -0.49 0.96 -20.37
C LEU A 54 -1.20 0.31 -21.55
N TRP A 55 -0.47 -0.28 -22.51
CA TRP A 55 -1.10 -0.90 -23.67
C TRP A 55 -0.38 -2.16 -24.13
N TYR A 56 -1.14 -3.08 -24.77
CA TYR A 56 -0.70 -4.42 -25.15
C TYR A 56 -1.34 -4.84 -26.49
N GLU A 57 -0.65 -5.71 -27.21
CA GLU A 57 -1.07 -6.22 -28.52
C GLU A 57 -1.75 -7.59 -28.45
N GLN A 58 -1.88 -8.17 -27.24
CA GLN A 58 -2.46 -9.50 -27.02
C GLN A 58 -3.36 -9.46 -25.78
N PRO A 59 -4.43 -10.27 -25.72
CA PRO A 59 -5.15 -10.52 -24.49
C PRO A 59 -4.23 -11.01 -23.36
N ALA A 60 -4.68 -10.85 -22.11
CA ALA A 60 -3.98 -11.44 -20.97
C ALA A 60 -4.07 -12.98 -21.03
N GLY A 61 -2.92 -13.64 -20.91
CA GLY A 61 -2.83 -15.10 -20.83
C GLY A 61 -3.02 -15.61 -19.41
N GLN A 62 -2.66 -14.81 -18.43
CA GLN A 62 -2.75 -15.11 -17.00
C GLN A 62 -3.22 -13.87 -16.22
N TRP A 63 -3.55 -14.05 -14.94
CA TRP A 63 -4.09 -12.99 -14.10
C TRP A 63 -3.12 -11.79 -13.97
N THR A 64 -1.83 -12.04 -13.86
CA THR A 64 -0.77 -11.02 -13.76
C THR A 64 -0.48 -10.29 -15.08
N ASP A 65 -1.13 -10.65 -16.18
CA ASP A 65 -1.13 -9.87 -17.42
C ASP A 65 -2.36 -8.97 -17.55
N ALA A 66 -3.43 -9.24 -16.76
CA ALA A 66 -4.69 -8.52 -16.82
C ALA A 66 -4.56 -7.09 -16.23
N LEU A 67 -5.46 -6.20 -16.64
CA LEU A 67 -5.41 -4.78 -16.28
C LEU A 67 -6.32 -4.48 -15.08
N PRO A 68 -5.79 -3.89 -14.01
CA PRO A 68 -6.58 -3.58 -12.81
C PRO A 68 -7.41 -2.31 -12.99
N VAL A 69 -8.69 -2.37 -12.61
CA VAL A 69 -9.55 -1.23 -12.39
C VAL A 69 -10.16 -1.31 -10.99
N GLY A 70 -10.44 -0.17 -10.35
CA GLY A 70 -10.99 -0.18 -9.00
C GLY A 70 -11.49 1.18 -8.54
N ASN A 71 -12.32 1.17 -7.49
CA ASN A 71 -12.85 2.37 -6.84
C ASN A 71 -12.73 2.33 -5.30
N GLY A 72 -11.91 1.42 -4.77
CA GLY A 72 -11.71 1.19 -3.34
C GLY A 72 -12.76 0.30 -2.67
N ARG A 73 -13.85 -0.04 -3.39
CA ARG A 73 -14.88 -0.98 -2.94
C ARG A 73 -14.96 -2.19 -3.86
N ILE A 74 -15.08 -1.94 -5.14
CA ILE A 74 -15.11 -2.97 -6.19
C ILE A 74 -13.86 -2.84 -7.02
N GLY A 75 -13.17 -3.95 -7.27
CA GLY A 75 -12.05 -4.08 -8.18
C GLY A 75 -12.33 -5.14 -9.25
N ALA A 76 -11.67 -5.00 -10.39
CA ALA A 76 -11.68 -6.04 -11.41
C ALA A 76 -10.33 -6.11 -12.13
N MET A 77 -9.94 -7.34 -12.53
CA MET A 77 -8.83 -7.60 -13.46
C MET A 77 -9.42 -7.88 -14.84
N VAL A 78 -9.09 -7.04 -15.82
CA VAL A 78 -9.63 -7.04 -17.18
C VAL A 78 -8.67 -7.76 -18.12
N PHE A 79 -9.07 -8.92 -18.66
CA PHE A 79 -8.20 -9.76 -19.50
C PHE A 79 -8.11 -9.28 -20.95
N GLY A 80 -9.16 -8.63 -21.46
CA GLY A 80 -9.19 -8.15 -22.85
C GLY A 80 -9.44 -9.27 -23.87
N GLY A 81 -10.07 -10.37 -23.47
CA GLY A 81 -10.40 -11.47 -24.37
C GLY A 81 -11.45 -11.07 -25.40
N VAL A 82 -11.35 -11.58 -26.63
CA VAL A 82 -12.26 -11.22 -27.73
C VAL A 82 -13.46 -12.17 -27.77
N VAL A 83 -13.21 -13.48 -27.92
CA VAL A 83 -14.26 -14.51 -27.89
C VAL A 83 -14.74 -14.76 -26.48
N ARG A 84 -13.82 -14.78 -25.50
CA ARG A 84 -14.11 -14.97 -24.10
C ARG A 84 -13.40 -13.90 -23.30
N GLU A 85 -14.17 -12.93 -22.78
CA GLU A 85 -13.68 -11.98 -21.77
C GLU A 85 -13.89 -12.55 -20.38
N ARG A 86 -12.86 -12.41 -19.55
CA ARG A 86 -12.92 -12.65 -18.12
C ARG A 86 -12.68 -11.33 -17.39
N LEU A 87 -13.62 -10.94 -16.55
CA LEU A 87 -13.42 -9.90 -15.55
C LEU A 87 -13.38 -10.59 -14.19
N GLN A 88 -12.19 -10.80 -13.65
CA GLN A 88 -12.08 -11.33 -12.29
C GLN A 88 -12.40 -10.21 -11.31
N LEU A 89 -13.27 -10.47 -10.34
CA LEU A 89 -13.94 -9.48 -9.50
C LEU A 89 -13.52 -9.58 -8.06
N ASN A 90 -13.39 -8.42 -7.41
CA ASN A 90 -13.21 -8.30 -5.96
C ASN A 90 -14.19 -7.28 -5.37
N GLU A 91 -14.57 -7.48 -4.11
CA GLU A 91 -15.17 -6.49 -3.25
C GLU A 91 -14.37 -6.46 -1.95
N CYS A 92 -14.00 -5.28 -1.46
CA CYS A 92 -12.98 -5.08 -0.42
C CYS A 92 -13.26 -5.78 0.91
N SER A 93 -14.51 -6.18 1.16
CA SER A 93 -14.93 -6.79 2.43
C SER A 93 -15.32 -8.27 2.34
N VAL A 94 -15.03 -8.95 1.22
CA VAL A 94 -15.22 -10.40 1.10
C VAL A 94 -14.07 -11.13 1.78
N TRP A 95 -14.20 -11.35 3.09
CA TRP A 95 -13.21 -11.99 3.96
C TRP A 95 -13.78 -13.23 4.65
N GLN A 96 -12.91 -14.17 5.00
CA GLN A 96 -13.23 -15.25 5.95
C GLN A 96 -13.36 -14.71 7.37
N GLY A 97 -13.79 -15.57 8.29
CA GLY A 97 -13.78 -15.33 9.72
C GLY A 97 -14.82 -14.33 10.22
N ARG A 98 -14.63 -13.93 11.46
CA ARG A 98 -15.46 -12.95 12.16
C ARG A 98 -14.72 -12.27 13.28
N ARG A 99 -15.20 -11.10 13.69
CA ARG A 99 -14.68 -10.42 14.86
C ARG A 99 -14.80 -11.28 16.14
N GLY A 100 -13.76 -11.25 16.99
CA GLY A 100 -13.75 -11.96 18.26
C GLY A 100 -13.57 -13.48 18.16
N SER A 101 -13.24 -14.01 16.98
CA SER A 101 -12.96 -15.44 16.79
C SER A 101 -11.66 -15.90 17.48
N ARG A 102 -10.77 -14.96 17.83
CA ARG A 102 -9.47 -15.24 18.43
C ARG A 102 -9.40 -14.74 19.87
N PRO A 103 -9.28 -15.63 20.88
CA PRO A 103 -9.17 -15.21 22.26
C PRO A 103 -7.80 -14.58 22.51
N VAL A 104 -7.77 -13.46 23.24
CA VAL A 104 -6.52 -12.85 23.69
C VAL A 104 -5.94 -13.65 24.84
N PRO A 105 -4.69 -14.16 24.75
CA PRO A 105 -4.03 -14.86 25.84
C PRO A 105 -3.93 -13.99 27.12
N ASP A 106 -3.97 -14.63 28.28
CA ASP A 106 -3.74 -13.97 29.56
C ASP A 106 -2.33 -14.32 30.04
N SER A 107 -1.34 -13.64 29.49
CA SER A 107 0.08 -14.04 29.57
C SER A 107 0.99 -13.02 30.27
N ALA A 108 0.46 -11.90 30.76
CA ALA A 108 1.26 -10.84 31.40
C ALA A 108 2.15 -11.34 32.55
N ALA A 109 1.70 -12.34 33.30
CA ALA A 109 2.45 -12.91 34.42
C ALA A 109 3.74 -13.65 33.99
N ALA A 110 3.86 -14.10 32.76
CA ALA A 110 5.05 -14.76 32.22
C ALA A 110 6.18 -13.79 31.87
N LEU A 111 5.83 -12.56 31.53
CA LEU A 111 6.76 -11.57 30.98
C LEU A 111 8.02 -11.31 31.84
N PRO A 112 7.93 -11.10 33.18
CA PRO A 112 9.13 -10.85 34.00
C PRO A 112 10.13 -12.01 34.00
N SER A 113 9.66 -13.25 33.97
CA SER A 113 10.56 -14.41 33.93
C SER A 113 11.25 -14.58 32.60
N ILE A 114 10.56 -14.31 31.48
CA ILE A 114 11.12 -14.34 30.12
C ILE A 114 12.20 -13.26 29.97
N ARG A 115 11.89 -12.02 30.37
CA ARG A 115 12.86 -10.91 30.35
C ARG A 115 14.14 -11.23 31.13
N ARG A 116 13.98 -11.79 32.35
CA ARG A 116 15.14 -12.20 33.15
C ARG A 116 16.01 -13.23 32.44
N MET A 117 15.40 -14.30 31.84
CA MET A 117 16.16 -15.27 31.06
C MET A 117 16.96 -14.64 29.93
N LEU A 118 16.35 -13.69 29.20
CA LEU A 118 17.00 -13.00 28.07
C LEU A 118 18.13 -12.08 28.53
N PHE A 119 17.97 -11.34 29.64
CA PHE A 119 19.05 -10.55 30.23
C PHE A 119 20.20 -11.40 30.81
N GLU A 120 19.89 -12.62 31.33
CA GLU A 120 20.90 -13.59 31.75
C GLU A 120 21.64 -14.29 30.59
N GLY A 121 21.33 -13.93 29.31
CA GLY A 121 21.91 -14.56 28.12
C GLY A 121 21.36 -15.95 27.77
N ARG A 122 20.30 -16.38 28.43
CA ARG A 122 19.61 -17.66 28.23
C ARG A 122 18.59 -17.56 27.09
N TYR A 123 19.08 -17.17 25.90
CA TYR A 123 18.23 -16.82 24.76
C TYR A 123 17.33 -17.95 24.29
N LYS A 124 17.85 -19.19 24.21
CA LYS A 124 17.05 -20.37 23.81
C LYS A 124 15.92 -20.67 24.77
N GLU A 125 16.19 -20.56 26.08
CA GLU A 125 15.19 -20.80 27.10
C GLU A 125 14.15 -19.67 27.11
N GLY A 126 14.59 -18.42 27.03
CA GLY A 126 13.72 -17.25 26.93
C GLY A 126 12.82 -17.29 25.66
N GLN A 127 13.39 -17.64 24.51
CA GLN A 127 12.64 -17.82 23.25
C GLN A 127 11.62 -18.95 23.35
N ALA A 128 11.99 -20.12 23.91
CA ALA A 128 11.05 -21.22 24.09
C ALA A 128 9.93 -20.88 25.09
N ALA A 129 10.23 -20.11 26.13
CA ALA A 129 9.23 -19.60 27.06
C ALA A 129 8.30 -18.58 26.38
N ALA A 130 8.82 -17.65 25.57
CA ALA A 130 8.02 -16.72 24.81
C ALA A 130 7.07 -17.42 23.84
N ALA A 131 7.57 -18.40 23.07
CA ALA A 131 6.76 -19.22 22.16
C ALA A 131 5.61 -19.96 22.87
N ARG A 132 5.87 -20.45 24.06
CA ARG A 132 4.89 -21.22 24.85
C ARG A 132 3.85 -20.32 25.52
N ASP A 133 4.31 -19.22 26.12
CA ASP A 133 3.51 -18.46 27.09
C ASP A 133 2.95 -17.14 26.52
N LEU A 134 3.61 -16.55 25.48
CA LEU A 134 3.19 -15.30 24.86
C LEU A 134 2.55 -15.50 23.48
N LEU A 135 2.91 -16.55 22.74
CA LEU A 135 2.37 -16.77 21.41
C LEU A 135 1.14 -17.68 21.44
N CYS A 136 0.34 -17.64 20.38
CA CYS A 136 -0.86 -18.45 20.22
C CYS A 136 -0.93 -19.07 18.81
N ASP A 137 -1.87 -20.00 18.59
CA ASP A 137 -2.06 -20.66 17.28
C ASP A 137 -3.11 -19.93 16.43
N ALA A 138 -3.20 -18.60 16.53
CA ALA A 138 -4.05 -17.78 15.67
C ALA A 138 -3.47 -17.68 14.25
N ILE A 139 -4.35 -17.58 13.25
CA ILE A 139 -4.00 -17.37 11.85
C ILE A 139 -4.95 -16.30 11.30
N GLU A 140 -4.45 -15.43 10.41
CA GLU A 140 -5.23 -14.43 9.73
C GLU A 140 -6.32 -15.06 8.87
N ASP A 141 -7.47 -14.40 8.78
CA ASP A 141 -8.52 -14.78 7.85
C ASP A 141 -8.16 -14.30 6.45
N SER A 142 -8.50 -15.11 5.44
CA SER A 142 -8.14 -14.80 4.06
C SER A 142 -9.13 -13.84 3.40
N TYR A 143 -8.59 -12.84 2.70
CA TYR A 143 -9.31 -12.09 1.67
C TYR A 143 -9.64 -13.00 0.50
N GLN A 144 -10.84 -12.87 -0.11
CA GLN A 144 -11.31 -13.76 -1.15
C GLN A 144 -11.77 -13.01 -2.40
N THR A 145 -11.65 -13.68 -3.55
CA THR A 145 -12.31 -13.23 -4.81
C THR A 145 -13.81 -13.14 -4.64
N LEU A 146 -14.46 -12.21 -5.34
CA LEU A 146 -15.93 -12.18 -5.51
C LEU A 146 -16.38 -13.15 -6.62
N GLY A 147 -15.48 -13.54 -7.52
CA GLY A 147 -15.74 -14.42 -8.65
C GLY A 147 -15.38 -13.81 -10.00
N ASP A 148 -15.99 -14.32 -11.06
CA ASP A 148 -15.72 -13.90 -12.44
C ASP A 148 -17.03 -13.51 -13.15
N LEU A 149 -17.00 -12.36 -13.84
CA LEU A 149 -17.98 -12.00 -14.86
C LEU A 149 -17.40 -12.41 -16.22
N LEU A 150 -18.10 -13.31 -16.92
CA LEU A 150 -17.70 -13.83 -18.22
C LEU A 150 -18.61 -13.25 -19.30
N ILE A 151 -18.02 -12.85 -20.44
CA ILE A 151 -18.73 -12.42 -21.65
C ILE A 151 -18.19 -13.25 -22.80
N GLU A 152 -19.01 -14.15 -23.32
CA GLU A 152 -18.60 -15.16 -24.28
C GLU A 152 -19.36 -14.99 -25.61
N SER A 153 -18.63 -14.91 -26.72
CA SER A 153 -19.24 -14.91 -28.05
C SER A 153 -19.49 -16.36 -28.50
N PRO A 154 -20.68 -16.70 -28.95
CA PRO A 154 -20.97 -17.99 -29.59
C PRO A 154 -20.44 -18.06 -31.03
N LEU A 155 -19.91 -16.96 -31.56
CA LEU A 155 -19.44 -16.83 -32.94
C LEU A 155 -17.89 -16.87 -32.96
N SER A 156 -17.34 -17.45 -34.01
CA SER A 156 -15.91 -17.35 -34.30
C SER A 156 -15.58 -15.91 -34.72
N ILE A 157 -14.48 -15.36 -34.21
CA ILE A 157 -14.05 -13.99 -34.43
C ILE A 157 -12.64 -14.01 -35.03
N ASP A 158 -12.46 -13.27 -36.15
CA ASP A 158 -11.15 -12.96 -36.73
C ASP A 158 -10.81 -11.50 -36.37
N ALA A 159 -10.21 -11.32 -35.20
CA ALA A 159 -9.92 -10.00 -34.67
C ALA A 159 -8.64 -9.45 -35.29
N THR A 160 -8.77 -8.41 -36.09
CA THR A 160 -7.66 -7.62 -36.61
C THR A 160 -7.57 -6.29 -35.87
N GLU A 161 -6.43 -5.61 -35.98
CA GLU A 161 -6.17 -4.33 -35.29
C GLU A 161 -6.46 -4.39 -33.77
N TYR A 162 -6.10 -5.52 -33.17
CA TYR A 162 -6.33 -5.72 -31.73
C TYR A 162 -5.43 -4.82 -30.88
N ARG A 163 -6.04 -4.21 -29.87
CA ARG A 163 -5.32 -3.47 -28.82
C ARG A 163 -6.13 -3.52 -27.52
N ARG A 164 -5.42 -3.69 -26.40
CA ARG A 164 -6.00 -3.39 -25.08
C ARG A 164 -5.12 -2.41 -24.32
N GLY A 165 -5.72 -1.59 -23.47
CA GLY A 165 -4.98 -0.60 -22.67
C GLY A 165 -5.74 -0.19 -21.43
N LEU A 166 -4.99 0.43 -20.51
CA LEU A 166 -5.48 1.05 -19.27
C LEU A 166 -5.04 2.51 -19.28
N ASP A 167 -6.00 3.41 -19.40
CA ASP A 167 -5.80 4.85 -19.22
C ASP A 167 -5.74 5.18 -17.73
N LEU A 168 -4.57 5.58 -17.25
CA LEU A 168 -4.35 5.90 -15.85
C LEU A 168 -5.06 7.19 -15.42
N ALA A 169 -5.22 8.14 -16.37
CA ALA A 169 -5.86 9.41 -16.10
C ALA A 169 -7.37 9.29 -15.87
N THR A 170 -7.96 8.13 -16.20
CA THR A 170 -9.38 7.83 -16.00
C THR A 170 -9.62 6.47 -15.31
N CYS A 171 -8.58 5.69 -15.04
CA CYS A 171 -8.69 4.31 -14.53
C CYS A 171 -9.70 3.46 -15.35
N THR A 172 -9.59 3.58 -16.67
CA THR A 172 -10.50 2.93 -17.62
C THR A 172 -9.73 1.96 -18.51
N ALA A 173 -10.13 0.69 -18.49
CA ALA A 173 -9.60 -0.31 -19.41
C ALA A 173 -10.42 -0.34 -20.69
N VAL A 174 -9.73 -0.35 -21.84
CA VAL A 174 -10.36 -0.40 -23.16
C VAL A 174 -9.72 -1.52 -23.97
N THR A 175 -10.56 -2.35 -24.59
CA THR A 175 -10.14 -3.35 -25.58
C THR A 175 -10.84 -3.01 -26.89
N SER A 176 -10.08 -2.93 -28.01
CA SER A 176 -10.60 -2.66 -29.34
C SER A 176 -10.07 -3.67 -30.35
N TRP A 177 -10.90 -4.04 -31.32
CA TRP A 177 -10.53 -4.90 -32.46
C TRP A 177 -11.46 -4.64 -33.63
N ILE A 178 -11.10 -5.11 -34.80
CA ILE A 178 -11.98 -5.17 -35.96
C ILE A 178 -12.37 -6.62 -36.20
N ASP A 179 -13.69 -6.87 -36.31
CA ASP A 179 -14.27 -8.13 -36.73
C ASP A 179 -15.11 -7.91 -37.97
N ARG A 180 -14.86 -8.72 -39.01
CA ARG A 180 -15.61 -8.62 -40.29
C ARG A 180 -15.66 -7.21 -40.89
N GLY A 181 -14.62 -6.39 -40.63
CA GLY A 181 -14.52 -5.01 -41.12
C GLY A 181 -15.19 -3.95 -40.22
N PHE A 182 -15.77 -4.33 -39.10
CA PHE A 182 -16.44 -3.44 -38.17
C PHE A 182 -15.63 -3.30 -36.87
N ARG A 183 -15.51 -2.08 -36.35
CA ARG A 183 -14.85 -1.83 -35.07
C ARG A 183 -15.72 -2.30 -33.90
N CYS A 184 -15.11 -3.09 -33.04
CA CYS A 184 -15.67 -3.52 -31.77
C CYS A 184 -14.84 -2.89 -30.64
N THR A 185 -15.52 -2.45 -29.58
CA THR A 185 -14.89 -1.83 -28.42
C THR A 185 -15.53 -2.32 -27.14
N ARG A 186 -14.69 -2.67 -26.15
CA ARG A 186 -15.14 -2.93 -24.79
C ARG A 186 -14.45 -1.96 -23.85
N THR A 187 -15.26 -1.26 -23.02
CA THR A 187 -14.81 -0.28 -22.03
C THR A 187 -15.21 -0.78 -20.64
N VAL A 188 -14.27 -0.78 -19.70
CA VAL A 188 -14.46 -1.24 -18.31
C VAL A 188 -13.91 -0.23 -17.33
N PHE A 189 -14.69 0.20 -16.35
CA PHE A 189 -14.25 1.02 -15.23
C PHE A 189 -15.06 0.76 -13.98
N ALA A 190 -14.43 0.83 -12.80
CA ALA A 190 -15.13 0.87 -11.52
C ALA A 190 -15.44 2.35 -11.20
N SER A 191 -16.75 2.68 -11.15
CA SER A 191 -17.16 4.09 -11.04
C SER A 191 -16.80 4.70 -9.69
N ARG A 192 -16.18 5.89 -9.70
CA ARG A 192 -15.92 6.72 -8.52
C ARG A 192 -17.16 7.52 -8.07
N ALA A 193 -18.13 7.68 -8.94
CA ALA A 193 -19.36 8.43 -8.67
C ALA A 193 -20.53 7.53 -8.25
N ALA A 194 -20.48 6.24 -8.62
CA ALA A 194 -21.51 5.26 -8.28
C ALA A 194 -20.84 3.96 -7.76
N PRO A 195 -21.44 3.23 -6.80
CA PRO A 195 -20.87 2.01 -6.24
C PRO A 195 -21.02 0.82 -7.20
N ALA A 196 -20.48 0.92 -8.42
CA ALA A 196 -20.67 -0.08 -9.47
C ALA A 196 -19.43 -0.23 -10.36
N LEU A 197 -19.24 -1.45 -10.89
CA LEU A 197 -18.38 -1.72 -12.03
C LEU A 197 -19.23 -1.60 -13.30
N ILE A 198 -18.76 -0.86 -14.29
CA ILE A 198 -19.43 -0.61 -15.56
C ILE A 198 -18.66 -1.28 -16.68
N VAL A 199 -19.37 -2.07 -17.49
CA VAL A 199 -18.82 -2.71 -18.69
C VAL A 199 -19.72 -2.33 -19.87
N ARG A 200 -19.15 -1.75 -20.92
CA ARG A 200 -19.84 -1.50 -22.17
C ARG A 200 -19.13 -2.20 -23.31
N GLN A 201 -19.86 -2.98 -24.07
CA GLN A 201 -19.39 -3.56 -25.34
C GLN A 201 -20.28 -3.03 -26.47
N HIS A 202 -19.61 -2.50 -27.52
CA HIS A 202 -20.24 -1.90 -28.67
C HIS A 202 -19.63 -2.44 -29.96
N THR A 203 -20.40 -2.55 -31.00
CA THR A 203 -19.94 -2.86 -32.37
C THR A 203 -20.56 -1.87 -33.36
N GLU A 204 -19.79 -1.48 -34.37
CA GLU A 204 -20.27 -0.67 -35.49
C GLU A 204 -21.11 -1.48 -36.50
N GLU A 205 -21.07 -2.82 -36.45
CA GLU A 205 -21.95 -3.68 -37.22
C GLU A 205 -23.38 -3.60 -36.68
N PRO A 206 -24.36 -3.17 -37.46
CA PRO A 206 -25.78 -3.15 -37.03
C PRO A 206 -26.23 -4.52 -36.63
N GLY A 207 -26.66 -4.71 -35.36
CA GLY A 207 -27.09 -6.02 -34.84
C GLY A 207 -25.96 -7.06 -34.74
N GLY A 208 -24.69 -6.65 -34.77
CA GLY A 208 -23.53 -7.55 -34.79
C GLY A 208 -23.14 -8.15 -33.45
N LEU A 209 -23.73 -7.70 -32.35
CA LEU A 209 -23.38 -8.19 -31.01
C LEU A 209 -24.20 -9.43 -30.63
N PHE A 210 -23.46 -10.53 -30.43
CA PHE A 210 -23.98 -11.80 -29.94
C PHE A 210 -23.09 -12.27 -28.82
N VAL A 211 -23.58 -12.26 -27.56
CA VAL A 211 -22.81 -12.68 -26.41
C VAL A 211 -23.70 -13.40 -25.37
N ARG A 212 -23.05 -14.25 -24.61
CA ARG A 212 -23.58 -14.87 -23.40
C ARG A 212 -22.84 -14.28 -22.19
N VAL A 213 -23.58 -13.76 -21.23
CA VAL A 213 -23.04 -13.18 -19.99
C VAL A 213 -23.36 -14.11 -18.84
N SER A 214 -22.34 -14.47 -18.06
CA SER A 214 -22.51 -15.25 -16.83
C SER A 214 -21.67 -14.67 -15.68
N LEU A 215 -22.16 -14.91 -14.45
CA LEU A 215 -21.49 -14.52 -13.22
C LEU A 215 -21.23 -15.77 -12.39
N ARG A 216 -19.98 -16.10 -12.11
CA ARG A 216 -19.58 -17.35 -11.47
C ARG A 216 -18.60 -17.10 -10.33
N ARG A 217 -18.65 -17.96 -9.34
CA ARG A 217 -17.63 -18.04 -8.28
C ARG A 217 -17.42 -19.50 -7.92
N GLU A 218 -16.21 -19.89 -7.63
CA GLU A 218 -15.90 -21.16 -7.00
C GLU A 218 -16.36 -21.15 -5.53
N ARG A 219 -16.76 -22.30 -5.01
CA ARG A 219 -17.14 -22.43 -3.60
C ARG A 219 -15.88 -22.33 -2.72
N SER A 220 -15.96 -21.51 -1.69
CA SER A 220 -14.85 -21.31 -0.75
C SER A 220 -14.62 -22.48 0.20
N CYS A 221 -15.66 -23.32 0.44
CA CYS A 221 -15.57 -24.46 1.34
C CYS A 221 -16.68 -25.49 1.07
N ASP A 222 -16.48 -26.71 1.55
CA ASP A 222 -17.52 -27.72 1.58
C ASP A 222 -18.67 -27.26 2.51
N GLY A 223 -19.89 -27.26 1.99
CA GLY A 223 -21.09 -26.78 2.71
C GLY A 223 -21.33 -25.28 2.66
N CYS A 224 -20.43 -24.47 2.06
CA CYS A 224 -20.70 -23.07 1.78
C CYS A 224 -21.92 -22.92 0.86
N VAL A 225 -22.83 -22.03 1.23
CA VAL A 225 -24.00 -21.71 0.41
C VAL A 225 -23.57 -20.76 -0.70
N GLN A 226 -23.92 -21.10 -1.92
CA GLN A 226 -23.72 -20.23 -3.08
C GLN A 226 -24.74 -20.53 -4.15
N THR A 227 -25.40 -19.50 -4.66
CA THR A 227 -26.40 -19.61 -5.71
C THR A 227 -26.22 -18.50 -6.74
N THR A 228 -26.39 -18.86 -8.02
CA THR A 228 -26.45 -17.91 -9.13
C THR A 228 -27.80 -18.09 -9.84
N VAL A 229 -28.53 -16.99 -10.05
CA VAL A 229 -29.84 -16.99 -10.70
C VAL A 229 -29.89 -15.88 -11.74
N ALA A 230 -30.22 -16.23 -12.99
CA ALA A 230 -30.49 -15.29 -14.07
C ALA A 230 -31.98 -15.10 -14.25
N ALA A 231 -32.45 -13.89 -14.47
CA ALA A 231 -33.85 -13.53 -14.69
C ALA A 231 -33.95 -12.32 -15.64
N VAL A 232 -35.10 -12.19 -16.30
CA VAL A 232 -35.54 -10.95 -16.97
C VAL A 232 -36.77 -10.46 -16.21
N GLU A 233 -36.63 -9.31 -15.56
CA GLU A 233 -37.65 -8.69 -14.72
C GLU A 233 -37.80 -7.22 -15.12
N ASP A 234 -39.02 -6.73 -15.30
CA ASP A 234 -39.33 -5.35 -15.65
C ASP A 234 -38.56 -4.83 -16.89
N GLY A 235 -38.35 -5.69 -17.88
CA GLY A 235 -37.60 -5.37 -19.11
C GLY A 235 -36.10 -5.28 -18.94
N ARG A 236 -35.55 -5.68 -17.78
CA ARG A 236 -34.12 -5.72 -17.47
C ARG A 236 -33.65 -7.15 -17.26
N ALA A 237 -32.50 -7.49 -17.83
CA ALA A 237 -31.84 -8.75 -17.52
C ALA A 237 -30.96 -8.58 -16.31
N ARG A 238 -30.95 -9.57 -15.42
CA ARG A 238 -30.20 -9.56 -14.17
C ARG A 238 -29.63 -10.94 -13.86
N ILE A 239 -28.38 -11.01 -13.47
CA ILE A 239 -27.77 -12.20 -12.89
C ILE A 239 -27.46 -11.88 -11.43
N ARG A 240 -28.00 -12.70 -10.51
CA ARG A 240 -27.79 -12.55 -9.06
C ARG A 240 -26.89 -13.65 -8.53
N LEU A 241 -25.77 -13.27 -7.92
CA LEU A 241 -24.89 -14.15 -7.16
C LEU A 241 -25.05 -13.87 -5.67
N ARG A 242 -25.30 -14.93 -4.89
CA ARG A 242 -25.43 -14.87 -3.42
C ARG A 242 -24.61 -15.99 -2.80
N GLY A 243 -23.94 -15.71 -1.67
CA GLY A 243 -23.16 -16.74 -0.98
C GLY A 243 -22.60 -16.33 0.36
N THR A 244 -21.83 -17.25 0.92
CA THR A 244 -21.09 -17.06 2.17
C THR A 244 -19.63 -17.49 1.98
N THR A 245 -18.72 -16.89 2.73
CA THR A 245 -17.30 -17.27 2.71
C THR A 245 -17.01 -18.49 3.60
N GLU A 246 -17.91 -18.80 4.53
CA GLU A 246 -17.83 -19.92 5.49
C GLU A 246 -19.13 -20.72 5.51
N ALA A 247 -19.05 -22.01 5.83
CA ALA A 247 -20.22 -22.90 5.91
C ALA A 247 -21.09 -22.64 7.15
N GLU A 248 -20.47 -22.29 8.27
CA GLU A 248 -21.16 -22.06 9.54
C GLU A 248 -21.84 -20.70 9.54
N VAL A 249 -23.14 -20.68 9.84
CA VAL A 249 -23.90 -19.42 9.90
C VAL A 249 -23.32 -18.50 10.98
N GLY A 250 -22.98 -17.27 10.59
CA GLY A 250 -22.39 -16.26 11.48
C GLY A 250 -20.87 -16.28 11.53
N ASN A 251 -20.21 -17.31 10.98
CA ASN A 251 -18.81 -17.26 10.60
C ASN A 251 -18.67 -16.77 9.18
N GLY A 252 -17.60 -16.05 8.87
CA GLY A 252 -17.36 -15.46 7.55
C GLY A 252 -18.36 -14.37 7.16
N VAL A 253 -18.31 -13.97 5.93
CA VAL A 253 -19.06 -12.86 5.35
C VAL A 253 -20.09 -13.39 4.38
N ARG A 254 -21.35 -12.90 4.50
CA ARG A 254 -22.37 -13.07 3.44
C ARG A 254 -22.12 -12.00 2.37
N PHE A 255 -22.14 -12.42 1.11
CA PHE A 255 -21.93 -11.53 -0.03
C PHE A 255 -23.08 -11.63 -1.05
N ALA A 256 -23.29 -10.53 -1.75
CA ALA A 256 -24.24 -10.41 -2.82
C ALA A 256 -23.63 -9.64 -3.99
N ALA A 257 -23.88 -10.06 -5.22
CA ALA A 257 -23.55 -9.29 -6.42
C ALA A 257 -24.67 -9.43 -7.44
N ASP A 258 -25.03 -8.32 -8.10
CA ASP A 258 -26.00 -8.26 -9.19
C ASP A 258 -25.34 -7.66 -10.43
N ALA A 259 -25.35 -8.40 -11.54
CA ALA A 259 -25.02 -7.90 -12.87
C ALA A 259 -26.32 -7.56 -13.60
N ILE A 260 -26.54 -6.28 -13.87
CA ILE A 260 -27.73 -5.75 -14.54
C ILE A 260 -27.35 -5.40 -15.97
N ILE A 261 -28.06 -6.00 -16.94
CA ILE A 261 -27.68 -5.98 -18.34
C ILE A 261 -28.76 -5.25 -19.17
N HIS A 262 -28.31 -4.29 -19.95
CA HIS A 262 -29.07 -3.57 -20.95
C HIS A 262 -28.46 -3.76 -22.33
N CYS A 263 -29.28 -3.85 -23.38
CA CYS A 263 -28.79 -3.79 -24.76
C CYS A 263 -29.46 -2.67 -25.54
N GLU A 264 -28.75 -2.17 -26.53
CA GLU A 264 -29.24 -1.21 -27.51
C GLU A 264 -29.52 -1.96 -28.82
N GLY A 265 -30.80 -2.10 -29.18
CA GLY A 265 -31.24 -3.00 -30.24
C GLY A 265 -31.20 -4.47 -29.80
N GLY A 266 -31.62 -5.35 -30.70
CA GLY A 266 -31.60 -6.78 -30.47
C GLY A 266 -32.53 -7.30 -29.40
N SER A 267 -32.14 -8.39 -28.73
CA SER A 267 -32.97 -9.06 -27.72
C SER A 267 -32.14 -9.65 -26.60
N ILE A 268 -32.76 -9.77 -25.43
CA ILE A 268 -32.18 -10.39 -24.24
C ILE A 268 -33.06 -11.57 -23.81
N ALA A 269 -32.43 -12.70 -23.45
CA ALA A 269 -33.13 -13.88 -22.95
C ALA A 269 -32.32 -14.59 -21.87
N VAL A 270 -33.01 -15.27 -20.95
CA VAL A 270 -32.40 -16.19 -19.99
C VAL A 270 -31.87 -17.43 -20.75
N ASP A 271 -30.67 -17.83 -20.41
CA ASP A 271 -29.98 -19.02 -20.94
C ASP A 271 -29.35 -19.79 -19.78
N GLY A 272 -30.13 -20.59 -19.09
CA GLY A 272 -29.77 -21.29 -17.87
C GLY A 272 -29.46 -20.30 -16.71
N ASP A 273 -28.25 -20.31 -16.21
CA ASP A 273 -27.73 -19.39 -15.17
C ASP A 273 -27.12 -18.09 -15.75
N ALA A 274 -27.29 -17.88 -17.06
CA ALA A 274 -26.68 -16.78 -17.81
C ALA A 274 -27.75 -15.99 -18.61
N ILE A 275 -27.33 -14.91 -19.23
CA ILE A 275 -28.15 -14.07 -20.11
C ILE A 275 -27.51 -14.09 -21.50
N ALA A 276 -28.33 -14.41 -22.50
CA ALA A 276 -27.99 -14.29 -23.91
C ALA A 276 -28.47 -12.94 -24.47
N VAL A 277 -27.53 -12.16 -25.06
CA VAL A 277 -27.81 -10.96 -25.86
C VAL A 277 -27.63 -11.31 -27.32
N ARG A 278 -28.61 -11.00 -28.19
CA ARG A 278 -28.58 -11.35 -29.60
C ARG A 278 -28.95 -10.16 -30.47
N ALA A 279 -28.19 -9.99 -31.56
CA ALA A 279 -28.42 -8.98 -32.58
C ALA A 279 -28.50 -7.54 -32.03
N ALA A 280 -27.71 -7.23 -31.00
CA ALA A 280 -27.62 -5.88 -30.44
C ALA A 280 -26.52 -5.04 -31.09
N ASN A 281 -26.63 -3.71 -30.99
CA ASN A 281 -25.57 -2.78 -31.38
C ASN A 281 -24.58 -2.55 -30.22
N ALA A 282 -25.10 -2.54 -28.99
CA ALA A 282 -24.32 -2.41 -27.78
C ALA A 282 -24.96 -3.11 -26.60
N MET A 283 -24.16 -3.42 -25.61
CA MET A 283 -24.56 -3.94 -24.30
C MET A 283 -23.86 -3.13 -23.20
N THR A 284 -24.58 -2.80 -22.14
CA THR A 284 -24.02 -2.22 -20.92
C THR A 284 -24.37 -3.12 -19.74
N ILE A 285 -23.35 -3.50 -18.96
CA ILE A 285 -23.50 -4.23 -17.71
C ILE A 285 -23.15 -3.27 -16.57
N THR A 286 -24.03 -3.15 -15.59
CA THR A 286 -23.79 -2.49 -14.31
C THR A 286 -23.73 -3.56 -13.24
N LEU A 287 -22.54 -3.82 -12.70
CA LEU A 287 -22.33 -4.77 -11.61
C LEU A 287 -22.23 -4.02 -10.29
N VAL A 288 -23.08 -4.38 -9.35
CA VAL A 288 -23.07 -3.89 -7.97
C VAL A 288 -22.80 -5.05 -7.02
N ALA A 289 -22.06 -4.80 -5.95
CA ALA A 289 -21.74 -5.81 -4.96
C ALA A 289 -21.84 -5.24 -3.54
N ALA A 290 -22.20 -6.07 -2.59
CA ALA A 290 -22.29 -5.74 -1.18
C ALA A 290 -22.06 -6.97 -0.30
N THR A 291 -21.67 -6.73 0.95
CA THR A 291 -21.49 -7.76 1.97
C THR A 291 -22.20 -7.36 3.26
N ASP A 292 -22.28 -8.29 4.19
CA ASP A 292 -22.74 -8.00 5.54
C ASP A 292 -21.60 -7.60 6.50
N PHE A 293 -20.41 -7.27 5.96
CA PHE A 293 -19.31 -6.75 6.75
C PHE A 293 -19.67 -5.34 7.28
N PRO A 294 -19.66 -5.13 8.61
CA PRO A 294 -20.31 -3.94 9.18
C PRO A 294 -19.49 -2.64 9.04
N PHE A 295 -18.18 -2.72 8.80
CA PHE A 295 -17.27 -1.58 8.85
C PHE A 295 -16.99 -0.92 7.49
N VAL A 296 -17.87 -1.15 6.50
CA VAL A 296 -17.73 -0.53 5.17
C VAL A 296 -19.03 0.15 4.75
N GLY A 297 -18.92 1.18 3.91
CA GLY A 297 -20.07 1.92 3.39
C GLY A 297 -20.84 2.71 4.44
N ALA A 298 -22.16 2.78 4.27
CA ALA A 298 -23.03 3.58 5.13
C ALA A 298 -23.14 3.08 6.58
N SER A 299 -22.91 1.78 6.81
CA SER A 299 -23.00 1.17 8.15
C SER A 299 -21.76 1.40 9.02
N ALA A 300 -20.63 1.82 8.43
CA ALA A 300 -19.35 1.91 9.14
C ALA A 300 -19.38 2.82 10.38
N ALA A 301 -20.02 3.99 10.30
CA ALA A 301 -20.10 4.93 11.42
C ALA A 301 -20.90 4.36 12.62
N ASP A 302 -22.04 3.72 12.35
CA ASP A 302 -22.86 3.09 13.39
C ASP A 302 -22.16 1.86 14.00
N ALA A 303 -21.45 1.10 13.15
CA ALA A 303 -20.64 -0.02 13.60
C ALA A 303 -19.52 0.44 14.56
N MET A 304 -18.81 1.52 14.24
CA MET A 304 -17.79 2.10 15.11
C MET A 304 -18.39 2.61 16.43
N LYS A 305 -19.57 3.26 16.38
CA LYS A 305 -20.27 3.71 17.60
C LYS A 305 -20.65 2.53 18.51
N SER A 306 -21.15 1.43 17.94
CA SER A 306 -21.46 0.20 18.69
C SER A 306 -20.21 -0.36 19.33
N LEU A 307 -19.12 -0.46 18.55
CA LEU A 307 -17.85 -1.01 19.02
C LEU A 307 -17.25 -0.19 20.18
N ARG A 308 -17.26 1.15 20.09
CA ARG A 308 -16.81 2.03 21.18
C ARG A 308 -17.68 1.91 22.44
N ALA A 309 -18.95 1.53 22.28
CA ALA A 309 -19.85 1.25 23.40
C ALA A 309 -19.69 -0.18 23.96
N GLY A 310 -18.75 -0.99 23.47
CA GLY A 310 -18.50 -2.37 23.88
C GLY A 310 -19.54 -3.37 23.37
N ALA A 311 -20.29 -3.04 22.33
CA ALA A 311 -21.29 -3.88 21.69
C ALA A 311 -20.82 -4.37 20.32
N ASP A 312 -21.19 -5.59 19.93
CA ASP A 312 -20.95 -6.06 18.58
C ASP A 312 -21.81 -5.28 17.58
N PRO A 313 -21.22 -4.84 16.45
CA PRO A 313 -21.97 -4.10 15.45
C PRO A 313 -22.98 -4.97 14.72
N VAL A 314 -24.11 -4.37 14.37
CA VAL A 314 -25.13 -5.02 13.54
C VAL A 314 -24.57 -5.23 12.13
N ARG A 315 -24.67 -6.47 11.62
CA ARG A 315 -24.28 -6.81 10.26
C ARG A 315 -25.39 -6.37 9.30
N PRO A 316 -25.09 -5.55 8.27
CA PRO A 316 -26.09 -5.10 7.31
C PRO A 316 -26.62 -6.26 6.46
N ASP A 317 -27.79 -6.06 5.84
CA ASP A 317 -28.29 -7.02 4.85
C ASP A 317 -27.76 -6.70 3.45
N PRO A 318 -26.99 -7.59 2.81
CA PRO A 318 -26.41 -7.34 1.49
C PRO A 318 -27.46 -7.07 0.41
N ASP A 319 -28.62 -7.72 0.46
CA ASP A 319 -29.68 -7.52 -0.54
C ASP A 319 -30.29 -6.12 -0.47
N SER A 320 -30.47 -5.58 0.73
CA SER A 320 -30.91 -4.20 0.94
C SER A 320 -29.89 -3.18 0.40
N LEU A 321 -28.59 -3.44 0.59
CA LEU A 321 -27.51 -2.59 0.07
C LEU A 321 -27.43 -2.64 -1.47
N ILE A 322 -27.61 -3.81 -2.07
CA ILE A 322 -27.70 -3.97 -3.52
C ILE A 322 -28.90 -3.18 -4.06
N ALA A 323 -30.10 -3.29 -3.45
CA ALA A 323 -31.29 -2.57 -3.89
C ALA A 323 -31.08 -1.05 -3.92
N ALA A 324 -30.39 -0.50 -2.90
CA ALA A 324 -30.01 0.92 -2.86
C ALA A 324 -29.04 1.32 -3.98
N SER A 325 -28.17 0.41 -4.42
CA SER A 325 -27.14 0.66 -5.45
C SER A 325 -27.63 0.49 -6.89
N VAL A 326 -28.74 -0.21 -7.10
CA VAL A 326 -29.30 -0.53 -8.45
C VAL A 326 -29.70 0.72 -9.24
N ALA A 327 -29.95 1.86 -8.59
CA ALA A 327 -30.29 3.11 -9.27
C ALA A 327 -29.23 3.54 -10.32
N ALA A 328 -27.97 3.19 -10.12
CA ALA A 328 -26.88 3.43 -11.08
C ALA A 328 -27.15 2.75 -12.44
N SER A 329 -27.82 1.59 -12.46
CA SER A 329 -28.13 0.85 -13.70
C SER A 329 -29.14 1.55 -14.61
N ALA A 330 -29.85 2.54 -14.10
CA ALA A 330 -30.80 3.33 -14.87
C ALA A 330 -30.19 4.52 -15.60
N MET A 331 -28.93 4.86 -15.28
CA MET A 331 -28.23 5.99 -15.90
C MET A 331 -27.65 5.62 -17.27
N PRO A 332 -27.68 6.54 -18.25
CA PRO A 332 -27.01 6.33 -19.54
C PRO A 332 -25.48 6.15 -19.33
N PHE A 333 -24.87 5.28 -20.14
CA PHE A 333 -23.44 4.99 -20.07
C PHE A 333 -22.58 6.27 -20.13
N SER A 334 -22.90 7.18 -21.06
CA SER A 334 -22.16 8.44 -21.24
C SER A 334 -22.15 9.30 -19.95
N LYS A 335 -23.25 9.28 -19.19
CA LYS A 335 -23.35 9.98 -17.92
C LYS A 335 -22.49 9.27 -16.85
N LEU A 336 -22.60 7.96 -16.73
CA LEU A 336 -21.78 7.16 -15.80
C LEU A 336 -20.28 7.38 -16.06
N GLN A 337 -19.87 7.38 -17.32
CA GLN A 337 -18.49 7.63 -17.74
C GLN A 337 -18.03 9.04 -17.39
N SER A 338 -18.79 10.06 -17.77
CA SER A 338 -18.40 11.46 -17.53
C SER A 338 -18.31 11.80 -16.05
N GLU A 339 -19.23 11.27 -15.20
CA GLU A 339 -19.19 11.46 -13.76
C GLU A 339 -18.01 10.72 -13.12
N HIS A 340 -17.73 9.51 -13.59
CA HIS A 340 -16.53 8.76 -13.16
C HIS A 340 -15.25 9.52 -13.48
N GLU A 341 -15.07 9.94 -14.74
CA GLU A 341 -13.88 10.65 -15.17
C GLU A 341 -13.69 11.96 -14.40
N ALA A 342 -14.75 12.73 -14.19
CA ALA A 342 -14.70 13.97 -13.41
C ALA A 342 -14.27 13.73 -11.95
N ALA A 343 -14.83 12.68 -11.33
CA ALA A 343 -14.49 12.31 -9.95
C ALA A 343 -13.06 11.78 -9.85
N TRP A 344 -12.59 11.00 -10.82
CA TRP A 344 -11.25 10.45 -10.86
C TRP A 344 -10.18 11.53 -11.07
N LYS A 345 -10.36 12.36 -12.09
CA LYS A 345 -9.42 13.44 -12.47
C LYS A 345 -9.22 14.48 -11.37
N ARG A 346 -10.21 14.71 -10.50
CA ARG A 346 -10.09 15.59 -9.35
C ARG A 346 -8.95 15.23 -8.41
N ASP A 347 -8.71 13.92 -8.18
CA ASP A 347 -7.64 13.44 -7.32
C ASP A 347 -6.37 13.10 -8.13
N PHE A 348 -6.53 12.50 -9.30
CA PHE A 348 -5.40 12.05 -10.11
C PHE A 348 -4.58 13.23 -10.68
N ASN A 349 -5.22 14.29 -11.16
CA ASN A 349 -4.55 15.44 -11.80
C ASN A 349 -3.88 16.41 -10.82
N ARG A 350 -3.86 16.09 -9.51
CA ARG A 350 -3.10 16.89 -8.53
C ARG A 350 -1.61 16.76 -8.67
N PHE A 351 -1.14 15.76 -9.40
CA PHE A 351 0.28 15.46 -9.55
C PHE A 351 0.63 15.12 -11.00
N GLU A 352 1.74 15.70 -11.46
CA GLU A 352 2.33 15.42 -12.78
C GLU A 352 3.84 15.22 -12.63
N LEU A 353 4.41 14.29 -13.38
CA LEU A 353 5.83 13.97 -13.33
C LEU A 353 6.38 13.71 -14.74
N GLU A 354 7.46 14.40 -15.08
CA GLU A 354 8.27 14.13 -16.27
C GLU A 354 9.72 13.91 -15.84
N LEU A 355 10.32 12.81 -16.29
CA LEU A 355 11.70 12.45 -15.98
C LEU A 355 12.50 12.23 -17.25
N GLY A 356 13.67 12.86 -17.31
CA GLY A 356 14.65 12.69 -18.39
C GLY A 356 14.22 13.25 -19.73
N PRO A 357 15.04 13.08 -20.77
CA PRO A 357 14.67 13.38 -22.14
C PRO A 357 13.62 12.37 -22.63
N PRO A 358 12.62 12.82 -23.45
CA PRO A 358 11.69 11.89 -24.08
C PRO A 358 12.43 10.84 -24.91
N ALA A 359 11.98 9.60 -24.83
CA ALA A 359 12.51 8.47 -25.60
C ALA A 359 11.40 7.93 -26.51
N ALA A 360 11.10 8.68 -27.59
CA ALA A 360 9.96 8.41 -28.48
C ALA A 360 9.94 6.96 -29.01
N GLU A 361 11.09 6.36 -29.28
CA GLU A 361 11.17 4.96 -29.71
C GLU A 361 10.71 3.98 -28.63
N LEU A 362 11.01 4.24 -27.35
CA LEU A 362 10.57 3.42 -26.22
C LEU A 362 9.08 3.64 -25.91
N GLU A 363 8.61 4.87 -26.00
CA GLU A 363 7.20 5.23 -25.77
C GLU A 363 6.24 4.60 -26.79
N GLN A 364 6.75 4.25 -27.98
CA GLN A 364 5.99 3.55 -29.02
C GLN A 364 5.89 2.03 -28.77
N LEU A 365 6.59 1.48 -27.79
CA LEU A 365 6.54 0.05 -27.49
C LEU A 365 5.33 -0.28 -26.60
N PRO A 366 4.68 -1.45 -26.81
CA PRO A 366 3.78 -2.05 -25.82
C PRO A 366 4.45 -2.13 -24.45
N THR A 367 3.66 -2.01 -23.38
CA THR A 367 4.18 -1.90 -22.01
C THR A 367 5.07 -3.08 -21.61
N ASP A 368 4.66 -4.30 -21.94
CA ASP A 368 5.44 -5.52 -21.69
C ASP A 368 6.76 -5.57 -22.49
N LYS A 369 6.76 -5.07 -23.71
CA LYS A 369 7.97 -4.95 -24.54
C LYS A 369 8.91 -3.87 -24.02
N ARG A 370 8.35 -2.73 -23.56
CA ARG A 370 9.10 -1.65 -22.93
C ARG A 370 9.77 -2.11 -21.62
N LEU A 371 9.04 -2.84 -20.78
CA LEU A 371 9.58 -3.45 -19.56
C LEU A 371 10.72 -4.45 -19.87
N ARG A 372 10.56 -5.26 -20.90
CA ARG A 372 11.60 -6.21 -21.33
C ARG A 372 12.90 -5.49 -21.73
N ARG A 373 12.80 -4.35 -22.43
CA ARG A 373 13.98 -3.54 -22.78
C ARG A 373 14.73 -3.03 -21.55
N ILE A 374 14.00 -2.70 -20.47
CA ILE A 374 14.62 -2.33 -19.20
C ILE A 374 15.33 -3.52 -18.57
N GLY A 375 14.75 -4.72 -18.65
CA GLY A 375 15.40 -5.97 -18.24
C GLY A 375 16.69 -6.27 -19.00
N GLU A 376 16.81 -5.79 -20.25
CA GLU A 376 18.02 -5.87 -21.08
C GLU A 376 19.04 -4.74 -20.76
N GLY A 377 18.76 -3.89 -19.78
CA GLY A 377 19.64 -2.81 -19.31
C GLY A 377 19.40 -1.44 -19.98
N VAL A 378 18.32 -1.28 -20.73
CA VAL A 378 17.95 0.02 -21.30
C VAL A 378 17.44 0.95 -20.19
N VAL A 379 17.92 2.17 -20.16
CA VAL A 379 17.47 3.21 -19.24
C VAL A 379 16.29 3.95 -19.87
N ASP A 380 15.16 3.96 -19.17
CA ASP A 380 13.92 4.60 -19.62
C ASP A 380 13.35 5.50 -18.50
N PRO A 381 13.73 6.79 -18.44
CA PRO A 381 13.19 7.70 -17.44
C PRO A 381 11.68 7.91 -17.54
N GLY A 382 11.12 7.92 -18.76
CA GLY A 382 9.69 8.02 -18.98
C GLY A 382 8.90 6.85 -18.42
N PHE A 383 9.49 5.65 -18.42
CA PHE A 383 8.89 4.49 -17.76
C PHE A 383 8.84 4.65 -16.23
N ALA A 384 9.88 5.21 -15.62
CA ALA A 384 9.86 5.50 -14.19
C ALA A 384 8.74 6.49 -13.82
N ALA A 385 8.51 7.52 -14.63
CA ALA A 385 7.40 8.45 -14.45
C ALA A 385 6.03 7.75 -14.62
N LEU A 386 5.89 6.89 -15.65
CA LEU A 386 4.69 6.08 -15.88
C LEU A 386 4.41 5.14 -14.70
N TYR A 387 5.45 4.48 -14.16
CA TYR A 387 5.34 3.57 -13.00
C TYR A 387 4.87 4.30 -11.73
N VAL A 388 5.36 5.53 -11.48
CA VAL A 388 4.87 6.37 -10.36
C VAL A 388 3.39 6.70 -10.55
N GLN A 389 2.96 7.10 -11.75
CA GLN A 389 1.55 7.41 -12.02
C GLN A 389 0.66 6.16 -11.94
N TYR A 390 1.18 5.00 -12.37
CA TYR A 390 0.50 3.72 -12.19
C TYR A 390 0.32 3.38 -10.72
N SER A 391 1.35 3.52 -9.90
CA SER A 391 1.28 3.30 -8.44
C SER A 391 0.28 4.24 -7.77
N ARG A 392 0.23 5.53 -8.19
CA ARG A 392 -0.81 6.47 -7.73
C ARG A 392 -2.22 6.01 -8.12
N MET A 393 -2.39 5.51 -9.35
CA MET A 393 -3.66 4.94 -9.81
C MET A 393 -4.07 3.74 -8.96
N LEU A 394 -3.14 2.82 -8.67
CA LEU A 394 -3.39 1.64 -7.84
C LEU A 394 -3.85 2.02 -6.42
N LEU A 395 -3.20 3.01 -5.78
CA LEU A 395 -3.60 3.45 -4.43
C LEU A 395 -4.97 4.13 -4.43
N LEU A 396 -5.25 5.01 -5.41
CA LEU A 396 -6.57 5.60 -5.59
C LEU A 396 -7.66 4.57 -5.88
N ALA A 397 -7.33 3.50 -6.59
CA ALA A 397 -8.27 2.44 -6.95
C ALA A 397 -8.53 1.44 -5.81
N SER A 398 -7.65 1.34 -4.80
CA SER A 398 -7.71 0.34 -3.73
C SER A 398 -8.00 0.92 -2.34
N SER A 399 -7.85 2.23 -2.13
CA SER A 399 -8.02 2.85 -0.80
C SER A 399 -8.88 4.12 -0.88
N VAL A 400 -10.15 4.02 -0.48
CA VAL A 400 -11.14 5.09 -0.59
C VAL A 400 -11.98 5.15 0.68
N ARG A 401 -12.28 6.35 1.16
CA ARG A 401 -13.14 6.55 2.33
C ARG A 401 -14.43 5.73 2.25
N GLY A 402 -14.74 5.01 3.32
CA GLY A 402 -15.85 4.07 3.40
C GLY A 402 -15.57 2.67 2.84
N GLY A 403 -14.33 2.38 2.41
CA GLY A 403 -13.78 1.04 2.15
C GLY A 403 -12.84 0.59 3.26
N LEU A 404 -12.08 -0.46 3.00
CA LEU A 404 -10.95 -0.91 3.80
C LEU A 404 -9.64 -0.33 3.24
N PRO A 405 -8.54 -0.32 4.02
CA PRO A 405 -7.22 0.00 3.50
C PRO A 405 -6.81 -0.97 2.37
N ALA A 406 -5.86 -0.55 1.52
CA ALA A 406 -5.20 -1.45 0.59
C ALA A 406 -4.51 -2.58 1.36
N ASN A 407 -4.93 -3.83 1.14
CA ASN A 407 -4.32 -5.01 1.75
C ASN A 407 -3.02 -5.39 1.03
N LEU A 408 -2.43 -6.56 1.33
CA LEU A 408 -1.18 -7.04 0.74
C LEU A 408 -1.23 -7.15 -0.81
N GLN A 409 -2.44 -7.26 -1.38
CA GLN A 409 -2.70 -7.28 -2.82
C GLN A 409 -3.55 -6.08 -3.29
N GLY A 410 -3.63 -5.01 -2.50
CA GLY A 410 -4.45 -3.84 -2.77
C GLY A 410 -5.93 -4.14 -2.59
N ILE A 411 -6.64 -4.40 -3.69
CA ILE A 411 -8.03 -4.88 -3.73
C ILE A 411 -8.16 -6.08 -4.67
N TRP A 412 -7.07 -6.47 -5.36
CA TRP A 412 -7.12 -7.48 -6.42
C TRP A 412 -6.54 -8.81 -5.95
N SER A 413 -7.36 -9.86 -5.96
CA SER A 413 -6.97 -11.23 -5.70
C SER A 413 -7.92 -12.18 -6.42
N GLU A 414 -7.38 -13.18 -7.15
CA GLU A 414 -8.21 -14.21 -7.78
C GLU A 414 -8.48 -15.42 -6.88
N HIS A 415 -7.85 -15.46 -5.69
CA HIS A 415 -7.83 -16.63 -4.84
C HIS A 415 -9.00 -16.69 -3.86
N LEU A 416 -9.38 -17.89 -3.45
CA LEU A 416 -10.19 -18.17 -2.27
C LEU A 416 -9.34 -18.23 -1.00
N HIS A 417 -8.08 -18.64 -1.14
CA HIS A 417 -7.04 -18.62 -0.11
C HIS A 417 -5.82 -17.92 -0.71
N ALA A 418 -5.74 -16.62 -0.50
CA ALA A 418 -4.69 -15.80 -1.07
C ALA A 418 -3.31 -16.12 -0.46
N PRO A 419 -2.20 -15.94 -1.20
CA PRO A 419 -0.87 -15.91 -0.62
C PRO A 419 -0.84 -14.96 0.57
N TRP A 420 -0.31 -15.44 1.72
CA TRP A 420 -0.34 -14.71 3.00
C TRP A 420 -1.72 -14.13 3.33
N ASN A 421 -2.79 -14.86 2.97
CA ASN A 421 -4.19 -14.47 3.17
C ASN A 421 -4.58 -13.11 2.56
N ALA A 422 -3.72 -12.45 1.80
CA ALA A 422 -3.80 -11.05 1.38
C ALA A 422 -4.14 -10.13 2.57
N ASP A 423 -3.56 -10.40 3.71
CA ASP A 423 -3.82 -9.75 4.99
C ASP A 423 -3.17 -8.35 5.11
N TYR A 424 -3.07 -7.85 6.33
CA TYR A 424 -2.38 -6.62 6.68
C TYR A 424 -1.13 -6.95 7.52
N HIS A 425 0.02 -7.18 6.85
CA HIS A 425 1.31 -7.27 7.52
C HIS A 425 1.72 -5.89 8.04
N LEU A 426 1.97 -5.81 9.36
CA LEU A 426 2.29 -4.58 10.08
C LEU A 426 3.79 -4.42 10.34
N ASN A 427 4.61 -5.33 9.85
CA ASN A 427 6.07 -5.28 10.03
C ASN A 427 6.82 -4.65 8.84
N ILE A 428 6.11 -4.18 7.80
CA ILE A 428 6.58 -3.35 6.67
C ILE A 428 5.47 -3.05 5.66
N ASN A 429 4.67 -4.05 5.24
CA ASN A 429 3.90 -4.03 3.98
C ASN A 429 2.77 -2.99 4.02
N LEU A 430 1.92 -3.00 5.05
CA LEU A 430 0.83 -2.02 5.16
C LEU A 430 1.38 -0.59 5.25
N GLN A 431 2.46 -0.37 5.97
CA GLN A 431 3.10 0.93 6.07
C GLN A 431 3.61 1.41 4.70
N MET A 432 4.29 0.51 3.96
CA MET A 432 4.82 0.80 2.62
C MET A 432 3.71 1.15 1.63
N ASN A 433 2.52 0.55 1.75
CA ASN A 433 1.36 0.89 0.91
C ASN A 433 0.99 2.38 1.02
N TYR A 434 1.25 3.02 2.16
CA TYR A 434 0.87 4.41 2.40
C TYR A 434 2.03 5.42 2.36
N TRP A 435 3.28 4.99 2.22
CA TRP A 435 4.40 5.93 2.08
C TRP A 435 4.26 6.94 0.93
N PRO A 436 3.67 6.62 -0.24
CA PRO A 436 3.47 7.61 -1.31
C PRO A 436 2.27 8.52 -1.08
N ALA A 437 1.33 8.18 -0.17
CA ALA A 437 0.04 8.84 -0.07
C ALA A 437 0.15 10.36 0.11
N GLU A 438 0.97 10.80 1.03
CA GLU A 438 1.10 12.24 1.31
C GLU A 438 1.98 12.93 0.28
N VAL A 439 3.20 12.44 0.05
CA VAL A 439 4.20 13.11 -0.81
C VAL A 439 3.75 13.19 -2.27
N LEU A 440 2.99 12.19 -2.77
CA LEU A 440 2.43 12.16 -4.13
C LEU A 440 1.00 12.71 -4.22
N ASN A 441 0.56 13.51 -3.24
CA ASN A 441 -0.70 14.27 -3.23
C ASN A 441 -1.97 13.40 -3.31
N LEU A 442 -2.01 12.34 -2.52
CA LEU A 442 -3.15 11.43 -2.39
C LEU A 442 -3.68 11.35 -0.94
N PRO A 443 -3.80 12.46 -0.17
CA PRO A 443 -4.12 12.39 1.26
C PRO A 443 -5.47 11.72 1.54
N SER A 444 -6.42 11.75 0.60
CA SER A 444 -7.73 11.12 0.76
C SER A 444 -7.68 9.60 0.91
N THR A 445 -6.57 8.97 0.48
CA THR A 445 -6.40 7.51 0.57
C THR A 445 -6.03 7.04 1.98
N VAL A 446 -5.60 7.94 2.87
CA VAL A 446 -5.25 7.61 4.27
C VAL A 446 -6.50 7.41 5.15
N ALA A 447 -7.64 7.97 4.77
CA ALA A 447 -8.86 7.89 5.59
C ALA A 447 -9.31 6.45 5.94
N PRO A 448 -9.34 5.47 5.00
CA PRO A 448 -9.66 4.08 5.36
C PRO A 448 -8.66 3.46 6.34
N LEU A 449 -7.39 3.83 6.24
CA LEU A 449 -6.36 3.37 7.17
C LEU A 449 -6.59 3.94 8.57
N THR A 450 -6.92 5.23 8.70
CA THR A 450 -7.24 5.84 9.99
C THR A 450 -8.43 5.15 10.65
N ASP A 451 -9.52 4.94 9.88
CA ASP A 451 -10.73 4.24 10.36
C ASP A 451 -10.40 2.78 10.79
N PHE A 452 -9.46 2.13 10.10
CA PHE A 452 -8.99 0.79 10.45
C PHE A 452 -8.13 0.78 11.72
N VAL A 453 -7.19 1.73 11.86
CA VAL A 453 -6.31 1.84 13.03
C VAL A 453 -7.11 2.18 14.29
N GLU A 454 -8.21 2.94 14.20
CA GLU A 454 -9.13 3.15 15.32
C GLU A 454 -9.72 1.83 15.85
N ARG A 455 -10.11 0.91 14.93
CA ARG A 455 -10.60 -0.43 15.32
C ARG A 455 -9.49 -1.27 15.93
N LEU A 456 -8.30 -1.22 15.30
CA LEU A 456 -7.11 -1.93 15.78
C LEU A 456 -6.74 -1.50 17.19
N ALA A 457 -6.84 -0.20 17.50
CA ALA A 457 -6.55 0.35 18.82
C ALA A 457 -7.53 -0.13 19.91
N LEU A 458 -8.82 -0.33 19.58
CA LEU A 458 -9.80 -0.85 20.53
C LEU A 458 -9.49 -2.30 20.95
N ASP A 459 -9.17 -3.16 19.98
CA ASP A 459 -8.80 -4.56 20.26
C ASP A 459 -7.38 -4.63 20.83
N GLY A 460 -6.46 -3.76 20.36
CA GLY A 460 -5.10 -3.64 20.87
C GLY A 460 -4.98 -3.23 22.33
N ALA A 461 -5.94 -2.49 22.86
CA ALA A 461 -6.00 -2.16 24.28
C ALA A 461 -6.30 -3.37 25.18
N VAL A 462 -7.06 -4.32 24.67
CA VAL A 462 -7.30 -5.60 25.36
C VAL A 462 -6.04 -6.46 25.36
N THR A 463 -5.36 -6.51 24.20
CA THR A 463 -4.12 -7.26 24.01
C THR A 463 -2.99 -6.70 24.89
N ALA A 464 -2.79 -5.37 24.90
CA ALA A 464 -1.80 -4.70 25.74
C ALA A 464 -1.96 -5.09 27.22
N ARG A 465 -3.20 -5.00 27.74
CA ARG A 465 -3.50 -5.31 29.15
C ARG A 465 -3.32 -6.77 29.49
N ARG A 466 -3.89 -7.69 28.69
CA ARG A 466 -3.91 -9.11 29.02
C ARG A 466 -2.57 -9.80 28.76
N MET A 467 -1.90 -9.44 27.68
CA MET A 467 -0.64 -10.10 27.31
C MET A 467 0.59 -9.45 27.94
N TYR A 468 0.56 -8.15 28.19
CA TYR A 468 1.73 -7.39 28.65
C TYR A 468 1.52 -6.66 29.98
N GLY A 469 0.29 -6.63 30.51
CA GLY A 469 -0.03 -5.87 31.71
C GLY A 469 0.09 -4.34 31.52
N ALA A 470 0.09 -3.88 30.26
CA ALA A 470 0.32 -2.49 29.88
C ALA A 470 -1.00 -1.75 29.63
N SER A 471 -0.98 -0.45 29.85
CA SER A 471 -2.03 0.48 29.39
C SER A 471 -1.90 0.79 27.90
N GLY A 472 -2.81 1.60 27.37
CA GLY A 472 -2.79 1.98 25.96
C GLY A 472 -3.14 0.84 25.02
N TRP A 473 -2.55 0.81 23.82
CA TRP A 473 -2.82 -0.21 22.80
C TRP A 473 -1.58 -0.58 21.98
N MET A 474 -1.61 -1.77 21.41
CA MET A 474 -0.57 -2.31 20.54
C MET A 474 -1.15 -3.31 19.54
N ALA A 475 -0.38 -3.70 18.54
CA ALA A 475 -0.67 -4.81 17.63
C ALA A 475 0.61 -5.57 17.33
N HIS A 476 0.50 -6.88 17.06
CA HIS A 476 1.61 -7.69 16.58
C HIS A 476 1.84 -7.51 15.07
N HIS A 477 2.62 -8.38 14.44
CA HIS A 477 3.14 -8.22 13.08
C HIS A 477 2.10 -8.35 11.98
N CYS A 478 0.98 -9.03 12.20
CA CYS A 478 -0.11 -9.24 11.23
C CYS A 478 -1.48 -8.96 11.82
N THR A 479 -2.42 -8.65 10.95
CA THR A 479 -3.86 -8.54 11.25
C THR A 479 -4.67 -8.74 9.97
N ASP A 480 -5.99 -8.83 10.06
CA ASP A 480 -6.92 -8.94 8.93
C ASP A 480 -8.03 -7.88 9.01
N ALA A 481 -9.05 -7.98 8.14
CA ALA A 481 -10.16 -7.02 8.13
C ALA A 481 -10.90 -6.88 9.46
N TRP A 482 -10.81 -7.87 10.36
CA TRP A 482 -11.45 -7.85 11.68
C TRP A 482 -10.65 -7.07 12.73
N ALA A 483 -9.43 -6.62 12.38
CA ALA A 483 -8.56 -5.77 13.19
C ALA A 483 -8.13 -6.41 14.52
N TRP A 484 -7.88 -7.73 14.54
CA TRP A 484 -7.34 -8.41 15.70
C TRP A 484 -5.85 -8.13 15.90
N THR A 485 -5.33 -8.32 17.11
CA THR A 485 -4.01 -7.78 17.48
C THR A 485 -3.10 -8.80 18.18
N VAL A 486 -3.59 -10.04 18.40
CA VAL A 486 -2.79 -11.11 19.02
C VAL A 486 -1.68 -11.60 18.08
N PRO A 487 -0.63 -12.28 18.56
CA PRO A 487 0.39 -12.86 17.69
C PRO A 487 -0.20 -13.91 16.74
N SER A 488 0.26 -13.94 15.49
CA SER A 488 -0.02 -15.01 14.54
C SER A 488 1.01 -16.12 14.72
N HIS A 489 0.58 -17.36 14.85
CA HIS A 489 1.46 -18.53 15.01
C HIS A 489 2.38 -18.52 16.27
N ARG A 490 3.00 -19.67 16.54
CA ARG A 490 3.98 -19.86 17.63
C ARG A 490 5.44 -19.74 17.19
N THR A 491 5.70 -19.15 16.03
CA THR A 491 7.06 -18.97 15.50
C THR A 491 7.56 -17.59 15.89
N THR A 492 8.56 -17.54 16.73
CA THR A 492 9.06 -16.29 17.35
C THR A 492 9.65 -15.31 16.38
N VAL A 493 10.36 -15.76 15.35
CA VAL A 493 11.12 -14.89 14.42
C VAL A 493 10.26 -13.85 13.70
N TRP A 494 8.95 -14.11 13.50
CA TRP A 494 8.01 -13.11 12.95
C TRP A 494 6.91 -12.71 13.93
N SER A 495 6.41 -13.64 14.77
CA SER A 495 5.25 -13.38 15.62
C SER A 495 5.57 -12.66 16.93
N MET A 496 6.81 -12.82 17.46
CA MET A 496 7.23 -12.16 18.69
C MET A 496 7.70 -10.71 18.40
N TRP A 497 6.79 -9.90 17.87
CA TRP A 497 7.08 -8.51 17.48
C TRP A 497 5.88 -7.61 17.79
N PRO A 498 5.84 -6.93 18.96
CA PRO A 498 4.67 -6.16 19.44
C PRO A 498 4.66 -4.69 18.95
N HIS A 499 5.21 -4.40 17.79
CA HIS A 499 5.42 -3.03 17.30
C HIS A 499 4.53 -2.61 16.13
N GLY A 500 3.62 -3.48 15.65
CA GLY A 500 2.72 -3.17 14.54
C GLY A 500 1.88 -1.92 14.80
N GLY A 501 1.36 -1.75 16.04
CA GLY A 501 0.65 -0.54 16.45
C GLY A 501 1.51 0.71 16.42
N GLY A 502 2.75 0.62 16.91
CA GLY A 502 3.70 1.73 16.92
C GLY A 502 4.08 2.19 15.52
N TRP A 503 4.41 1.26 14.65
CA TRP A 503 4.81 1.63 13.30
C TRP A 503 3.66 2.21 12.46
N ILE A 504 2.47 1.61 12.51
CA ILE A 504 1.35 2.14 11.72
C ILE A 504 0.87 3.51 12.21
N SER A 505 1.05 3.82 13.51
CA SER A 505 0.77 5.14 14.07
C SER A 505 1.62 6.26 13.46
N GLN A 506 2.82 5.96 12.94
CA GLN A 506 3.64 6.91 12.18
C GLN A 506 2.90 7.43 10.94
N THR A 507 2.18 6.58 10.19
CA THR A 507 1.40 7.01 9.02
C THR A 507 0.26 7.95 9.43
N ILE A 508 -0.36 7.72 10.58
CA ILE A 508 -1.40 8.60 11.12
C ILE A 508 -0.83 9.98 11.49
N HIS A 509 0.36 9.99 12.12
CA HIS A 509 1.11 11.21 12.42
C HIS A 509 1.53 11.97 11.15
N ASP A 510 2.08 11.26 10.15
CA ASP A 510 2.47 11.86 8.87
C ASP A 510 1.30 12.55 8.18
N HIS A 511 0.09 11.98 8.21
CA HIS A 511 -1.09 12.62 7.62
C HIS A 511 -1.36 13.99 8.25
N TRP A 512 -1.22 14.12 9.57
CA TRP A 512 -1.29 15.42 10.23
C TRP A 512 -0.10 16.32 9.85
N GLU A 513 1.13 15.81 9.81
CA GLU A 513 2.31 16.62 9.49
C GLU A 513 2.23 17.25 8.09
N PHE A 514 1.73 16.51 7.11
CA PHE A 514 1.54 16.99 5.75
C PHE A 514 0.29 17.87 5.59
N GLY A 515 -0.76 17.62 6.37
CA GLY A 515 -2.05 18.29 6.24
C GLY A 515 -2.22 19.49 7.17
N ARG A 516 -1.66 19.43 8.37
CA ARG A 516 -1.82 20.39 9.49
C ARG A 516 -3.29 20.65 9.86
N ASP A 517 -4.15 19.64 9.68
CA ASP A 517 -5.54 19.71 10.10
C ASP A 517 -5.63 19.49 11.61
N ARG A 518 -5.91 20.57 12.35
CA ARG A 518 -6.02 20.54 13.82
C ARG A 518 -7.24 19.77 14.32
N GLN A 519 -8.31 19.64 13.52
CA GLN A 519 -9.46 18.84 13.90
C GLN A 519 -9.10 17.36 13.82
N TYR A 520 -8.51 16.93 12.71
CA TYR A 520 -7.98 15.57 12.56
C TYR A 520 -7.00 15.21 13.69
N LEU A 521 -6.05 16.12 13.97
CA LEU A 521 -5.10 15.93 15.06
C LEU A 521 -5.80 15.66 16.40
N ARG A 522 -6.77 16.51 16.79
CA ARG A 522 -7.45 16.42 18.08
C ARG A 522 -8.35 15.21 18.19
N GLU A 523 -9.08 14.88 17.12
CA GLU A 523 -10.17 13.89 17.16
C GLU A 523 -9.70 12.48 16.82
N GLN A 524 -8.63 12.33 16.00
CA GLN A 524 -8.18 11.05 15.49
C GLN A 524 -6.70 10.76 15.81
N ALA A 525 -5.75 11.57 15.37
CA ALA A 525 -4.33 11.26 15.50
C ALA A 525 -3.87 11.21 16.97
N PHE A 526 -4.09 12.26 17.73
CA PHE A 526 -3.61 12.36 19.10
C PHE A 526 -4.15 11.26 20.04
N PRO A 527 -5.44 10.90 20.04
CA PRO A 527 -5.91 9.77 20.86
C PRO A 527 -5.23 8.45 20.54
N LEU A 528 -4.98 8.17 19.26
CA LEU A 528 -4.29 6.96 18.80
C LEU A 528 -2.82 6.97 19.22
N MET A 529 -2.12 8.06 18.97
CA MET A 529 -0.70 8.22 19.30
C MET A 529 -0.47 8.19 20.81
N ARG A 530 -1.33 8.89 21.58
CA ARG A 530 -1.29 8.88 23.04
C ARG A 530 -1.48 7.48 23.63
N GLY A 531 -2.42 6.73 23.08
CA GLY A 531 -2.64 5.35 23.52
C GLY A 531 -1.45 4.45 23.19
N CYS A 532 -0.84 4.59 22.02
CA CYS A 532 0.36 3.87 21.65
C CYS A 532 1.55 4.26 22.54
N ALA A 533 1.78 5.55 22.81
CA ALA A 533 2.81 6.03 23.72
C ALA A 533 2.64 5.45 25.15
N ALA A 534 1.40 5.39 25.64
CA ALA A 534 1.13 4.77 26.95
C ALA A 534 1.55 3.30 27.00
N PHE A 535 1.33 2.52 25.92
CA PHE A 535 1.80 1.14 25.84
C PHE A 535 3.34 1.07 25.95
N TYR A 536 4.06 1.85 25.16
CA TYR A 536 5.52 1.83 25.21
C TYR A 536 6.07 2.22 26.57
N LEU A 537 5.50 3.21 27.25
CA LEU A 537 5.90 3.66 28.58
C LEU A 537 5.70 2.60 29.68
N ASP A 538 4.75 1.69 29.51
CA ASP A 538 4.53 0.57 30.43
C ASP A 538 5.29 -0.70 30.00
N TRP A 539 5.60 -0.85 28.69
CA TRP A 539 6.28 -2.02 28.14
C TRP A 539 7.81 -1.94 28.22
N LEU A 540 8.39 -0.74 28.05
CA LEU A 540 9.84 -0.54 28.20
C LEU A 540 10.28 -0.89 29.63
N CYS A 541 11.46 -1.47 29.77
CA CYS A 541 12.07 -1.80 31.06
C CYS A 541 13.54 -1.40 31.09
N GLU A 542 14.08 -1.23 32.29
CA GLU A 542 15.48 -0.93 32.50
C GLU A 542 16.35 -2.16 32.22
N ASP A 543 17.41 -1.98 31.42
CA ASP A 543 18.48 -2.94 31.27
C ASP A 543 19.25 -3.00 32.59
N PRO A 544 19.37 -4.19 33.25
CA PRO A 544 19.98 -4.28 34.58
C PRO A 544 21.46 -3.92 34.62
N ASP A 545 22.16 -4.04 33.49
CA ASP A 545 23.60 -3.80 33.40
C ASP A 545 23.94 -2.41 32.88
N ARG A 546 23.14 -1.87 31.93
CA ARG A 546 23.42 -0.60 31.26
C ARG A 546 22.59 0.57 31.79
N HIS A 547 21.51 0.29 32.53
CA HIS A 547 20.59 1.27 33.11
C HIS A 547 19.84 2.18 32.11
N ASP A 548 19.86 1.85 30.82
CA ASP A 548 19.03 2.49 29.81
C ASP A 548 17.68 1.75 29.67
N LEU A 549 16.73 2.35 28.95
CA LEU A 549 15.43 1.72 28.67
C LEU A 549 15.50 0.91 27.38
N VAL A 550 15.01 -0.32 27.47
CA VAL A 550 14.95 -1.24 26.33
C VAL A 550 13.60 -1.92 26.22
N GLY A 551 13.25 -2.28 24.99
CA GLY A 551 12.08 -3.09 24.63
C GLY A 551 12.39 -4.58 24.64
N GLY A 552 11.38 -5.42 24.80
CA GLY A 552 11.48 -6.87 24.69
C GLY A 552 10.61 -7.63 25.70
N PRO A 553 10.41 -8.93 25.51
CA PRO A 553 11.00 -9.78 24.45
C PRO A 553 10.48 -9.41 23.06
N SER A 554 11.37 -9.45 22.05
CA SER A 554 11.00 -9.17 20.67
C SER A 554 11.98 -9.84 19.69
N ALA A 555 11.53 -10.09 18.46
CA ALA A 555 12.38 -10.46 17.33
C ALA A 555 12.75 -9.21 16.52
N SER A 556 13.87 -9.24 15.78
CA SER A 556 14.11 -8.27 14.70
C SER A 556 13.52 -8.85 13.42
N PRO A 557 12.44 -8.31 12.86
CA PRO A 557 11.79 -8.89 11.68
C PRO A 557 12.72 -9.06 10.48
N GLU A 558 12.86 -10.21 9.87
CA GLU A 558 12.44 -11.54 10.36
C GLU A 558 13.69 -12.42 10.41
N ASN A 559 14.75 -11.88 11.03
CA ASN A 559 16.08 -12.45 11.04
C ASN A 559 16.42 -13.04 12.43
N ALA A 560 17.38 -13.94 12.46
CA ALA A 560 17.92 -14.55 13.66
C ALA A 560 19.40 -14.23 13.81
N PHE A 561 19.93 -14.31 15.03
CA PHE A 561 21.34 -14.17 15.35
C PHE A 561 21.96 -15.50 15.77
N LEU A 562 23.26 -15.62 15.58
CA LEU A 562 24.02 -16.80 15.96
C LEU A 562 24.65 -16.64 17.35
N LEU A 563 24.39 -17.59 18.23
CA LEU A 563 25.01 -17.70 19.55
C LEU A 563 26.47 -18.21 19.42
N PRO A 564 27.32 -18.08 20.46
CA PRO A 564 28.69 -18.55 20.42
C PRO A 564 28.87 -20.04 20.14
N ASP A 565 27.87 -20.86 20.43
CA ASP A 565 27.83 -22.29 20.10
C ASP A 565 27.40 -22.59 18.65
N GLY A 566 27.14 -21.56 17.85
CA GLY A 566 26.68 -21.65 16.46
C GLY A 566 25.19 -21.90 16.29
N SER A 567 24.42 -22.04 17.35
CA SER A 567 22.95 -22.18 17.26
C SER A 567 22.30 -20.82 17.02
N ALA A 568 21.18 -20.78 16.25
CA ALA A 568 20.45 -19.55 16.00
C ALA A 568 19.42 -19.25 17.08
N ALA A 569 19.24 -17.98 17.45
CA ALA A 569 18.14 -17.45 18.26
C ALA A 569 17.58 -16.20 17.59
N ASP A 570 16.31 -15.87 17.89
CA ASP A 570 15.64 -14.72 17.25
C ASP A 570 15.03 -13.75 18.26
N THR A 571 14.84 -14.15 19.49
CA THR A 571 14.16 -13.37 20.53
C THR A 571 15.19 -12.80 21.51
N ALA A 572 15.20 -11.48 21.65
CA ALA A 572 16.13 -10.76 22.53
C ALA A 572 15.46 -9.57 23.23
N MET A 573 16.24 -8.86 24.04
CA MET A 573 15.94 -7.54 24.62
C MET A 573 16.71 -6.46 23.86
N GLY A 574 16.10 -5.29 23.64
CA GLY A 574 16.80 -4.12 23.11
C GLY A 574 17.20 -4.20 21.63
N ASN A 575 16.42 -4.90 20.80
CA ASN A 575 16.63 -4.88 19.34
C ASN A 575 16.56 -3.46 18.78
N ALA A 576 17.37 -3.15 17.80
CA ALA A 576 17.47 -1.80 17.25
C ALA A 576 16.14 -1.24 16.75
N MET A 577 15.38 -2.02 16.00
CA MET A 577 14.08 -1.58 15.45
C MET A 577 13.07 -1.24 16.55
N ASP A 578 13.04 -2.03 17.63
CA ASP A 578 12.16 -1.81 18.78
C ASP A 578 12.41 -0.44 19.41
N GLN A 579 13.70 -0.11 19.60
CA GLN A 579 14.14 1.15 20.16
C GLN A 579 13.81 2.34 19.26
N MET A 580 14.04 2.17 17.95
CA MET A 580 13.77 3.20 16.94
C MET A 580 12.27 3.51 16.82
N ILE A 581 11.41 2.49 16.85
CA ILE A 581 9.95 2.68 16.82
C ILE A 581 9.47 3.31 18.13
N ALA A 582 9.98 2.85 19.29
CA ALA A 582 9.66 3.45 20.58
C ALA A 582 10.03 4.94 20.60
N PHE A 583 11.21 5.30 20.09
CA PHE A 583 11.64 6.69 19.96
C PHE A 583 10.65 7.49 19.09
N ASP A 584 10.29 7.01 17.91
CA ASP A 584 9.39 7.69 16.99
C ASP A 584 8.00 7.90 17.62
N VAL A 585 7.43 6.88 18.25
CA VAL A 585 6.11 6.98 18.92
C VAL A 585 6.12 8.03 20.02
N LEU A 586 7.13 7.99 20.90
CA LEU A 586 7.21 8.93 22.02
C LEU A 586 7.48 10.37 21.53
N ARG A 587 8.32 10.53 20.51
CA ARG A 587 8.60 11.82 19.90
C ARG A 587 7.37 12.39 19.19
N ASN A 588 6.71 11.61 18.34
CA ASN A 588 5.51 12.00 17.62
C ASN A 588 4.39 12.38 18.59
N PHE A 589 4.21 11.62 19.69
CA PHE A 589 3.26 11.96 20.74
C PHE A 589 3.54 13.33 21.36
N LEU A 590 4.80 13.63 21.69
CA LEU A 590 5.20 14.92 22.25
C LEU A 590 4.99 16.08 21.25
N ASP A 591 5.24 15.85 19.97
CA ASP A 591 5.02 16.85 18.92
C ASP A 591 3.52 17.16 18.75
N GLU A 592 2.67 16.11 18.79
CA GLU A 592 1.21 16.27 18.76
C GLU A 592 0.67 16.97 20.03
N ALA A 593 1.14 16.57 21.22
CA ALA A 593 0.77 17.21 22.49
C ALA A 593 1.12 18.71 22.48
N ARG A 594 2.34 19.04 22.03
CA ARG A 594 2.80 20.42 21.90
C ARG A 594 1.93 21.21 20.90
N ALA A 595 1.61 20.60 19.74
CA ALA A 595 0.75 21.24 18.74
C ALA A 595 -0.66 21.52 19.27
N LEU A 596 -1.18 20.72 20.19
CA LEU A 596 -2.46 20.91 20.87
C LEU A 596 -2.38 21.83 22.09
N GLY A 597 -1.15 22.16 22.57
CA GLY A 597 -0.93 22.95 23.79
C GLY A 597 -1.12 22.15 25.07
N ILE A 598 -1.01 20.81 25.01
CA ILE A 598 -1.19 19.93 26.18
C ILE A 598 0.12 19.91 26.99
N LEU A 599 0.01 20.25 28.28
CA LEU A 599 1.14 20.32 29.19
C LEU A 599 1.29 19.05 30.03
N ALA A 600 2.50 18.84 30.56
CA ALA A 600 2.79 17.73 31.49
C ALA A 600 1.95 17.76 32.77
N SER A 601 1.43 18.94 33.18
CA SER A 601 0.50 19.09 34.30
C SER A 601 -0.93 18.62 33.98
N GLU A 602 -1.28 18.54 32.71
CA GLU A 602 -2.60 18.13 32.21
C GLU A 602 -2.62 16.66 31.83
N ASP A 603 -1.51 16.16 31.26
CA ASP A 603 -1.34 14.74 30.91
C ASP A 603 0.02 14.21 31.41
N PRO A 604 0.03 13.30 32.40
CA PRO A 604 1.26 12.76 32.98
C PRO A 604 2.05 11.88 31.99
N ILE A 605 1.45 11.46 30.87
CA ILE A 605 2.15 10.72 29.82
C ILE A 605 3.21 11.63 29.15
N VAL A 606 3.01 12.95 29.08
CA VAL A 606 3.95 13.91 28.52
C VAL A 606 5.28 13.86 29.28
N SER A 607 5.29 14.03 30.59
CA SER A 607 6.53 14.00 31.39
C SER A 607 7.19 12.62 31.39
N ARG A 608 6.40 11.53 31.37
CA ARG A 608 6.94 10.16 31.27
C ARG A 608 7.64 9.95 29.93
N ALA A 609 7.06 10.45 28.82
CA ALA A 609 7.63 10.35 27.48
C ALA A 609 8.92 11.16 27.35
N GLU A 610 8.95 12.38 27.90
CA GLU A 610 10.15 13.23 27.94
C GLU A 610 11.29 12.55 28.71
N GLU A 611 11.00 11.89 29.82
CA GLU A 611 12.02 11.17 30.61
C GLU A 611 12.44 9.87 29.93
N ALA A 612 11.51 9.12 29.34
CA ALA A 612 11.83 7.88 28.64
C ALA A 612 12.76 8.14 27.42
N LEU A 613 12.52 9.20 26.66
CA LEU A 613 13.38 9.56 25.52
C LEU A 613 14.84 9.84 25.91
N LYS A 614 15.10 10.37 27.10
CA LYS A 614 16.46 10.61 27.60
C LYS A 614 17.20 9.32 27.95
N ARG A 615 16.44 8.28 28.30
CA ARG A 615 16.95 6.99 28.77
C ARG A 615 16.89 5.89 27.74
N LEU A 616 16.15 6.10 26.64
CA LEU A 616 15.98 5.10 25.59
C LEU A 616 17.33 4.85 24.89
N ARG A 617 17.70 3.58 24.70
CA ARG A 617 18.95 3.19 24.03
C ARG A 617 18.95 3.73 22.59
N PRO A 618 19.94 4.53 22.18
CA PRO A 618 20.01 5.05 20.82
C PRO A 618 20.54 4.00 19.84
N PRO A 619 20.43 4.23 18.50
CA PRO A 619 21.11 3.41 17.50
C PRO A 619 22.61 3.30 17.76
N GLN A 620 23.17 2.10 17.64
CA GLN A 620 24.56 1.80 17.98
C GLN A 620 25.36 1.36 16.76
N ILE A 621 26.67 1.69 16.75
CA ILE A 621 27.62 1.27 15.72
C ILE A 621 28.47 0.14 16.26
N GLY A 622 28.51 -0.98 15.56
CA GLY A 622 29.38 -2.12 15.87
C GLY A 622 30.85 -1.87 15.55
N ALA A 623 31.73 -2.74 16.04
CA ALA A 623 33.18 -2.65 15.80
C ALA A 623 33.56 -2.74 14.31
N ASP A 624 32.71 -3.32 13.48
CA ASP A 624 32.83 -3.38 12.02
C ASP A 624 32.36 -2.10 11.31
N GLY A 625 31.83 -1.14 12.08
CA GLY A 625 31.36 0.16 11.63
C GLY A 625 29.98 0.14 10.99
N ARG A 626 29.21 -0.96 11.10
CA ARG A 626 27.80 -1.07 10.72
C ARG A 626 26.89 -0.70 11.88
N LEU A 627 25.63 -0.38 11.62
CA LEU A 627 24.60 -0.30 12.65
C LEU A 627 24.31 -1.71 13.20
N LEU A 628 24.20 -1.82 14.51
CA LEU A 628 23.79 -3.06 15.17
C LEU A 628 22.31 -3.32 14.94
N GLU A 629 21.93 -4.56 14.65
CA GLU A 629 20.54 -5.01 14.55
C GLU A 629 19.98 -5.46 15.90
N TRP A 630 20.83 -6.01 16.75
CA TRP A 630 20.51 -6.45 18.11
C TRP A 630 21.32 -5.67 19.14
N ALA A 631 21.01 -5.90 20.42
CA ALA A 631 21.70 -5.23 21.52
C ALA A 631 23.21 -5.57 21.59
N GLU A 632 23.61 -6.72 21.03
CA GLU A 632 24.98 -7.19 20.98
C GLU A 632 25.43 -7.43 19.52
N PRO A 633 26.73 -7.41 19.23
CA PRO A 633 27.26 -7.56 17.87
C PRO A 633 27.29 -9.03 17.41
N TRP A 634 26.15 -9.71 17.52
CA TRP A 634 26.01 -11.09 17.03
C TRP A 634 26.09 -11.18 15.52
N ALA A 635 26.58 -12.31 15.04
CA ALA A 635 26.53 -12.64 13.62
C ALA A 635 25.07 -12.94 13.21
N GLU A 636 24.70 -12.46 12.05
CA GLU A 636 23.38 -12.71 11.45
C GLU A 636 23.28 -14.17 10.97
N ALA A 637 22.16 -14.84 11.21
CA ALA A 637 21.90 -16.16 10.65
C ALA A 637 21.68 -16.06 9.12
N GLU A 638 21.07 -14.98 8.67
CA GLU A 638 20.85 -14.65 7.26
C GLU A 638 21.40 -13.25 6.92
N PRO A 639 22.71 -13.12 6.61
CA PRO A 639 23.33 -11.82 6.34
C PRO A 639 22.79 -11.07 5.12
N GLY A 640 22.10 -11.78 4.20
CA GLY A 640 21.40 -11.23 3.03
C GLY A 640 19.90 -11.14 3.20
N HIS A 641 19.40 -11.06 4.43
CA HIS A 641 17.96 -11.04 4.71
C HIS A 641 17.25 -9.87 4.00
N ARG A 642 16.00 -10.09 3.60
CA ARG A 642 15.20 -9.09 2.84
C ARG A 642 14.76 -7.89 3.69
N HIS A 643 14.58 -8.05 5.02
CA HIS A 643 14.28 -6.93 5.91
C HIS A 643 15.52 -6.12 6.27
N MET A 644 15.33 -4.80 6.41
CA MET A 644 16.35 -3.82 6.81
C MET A 644 15.97 -3.19 8.16
N SER A 645 15.55 -4.01 9.10
CA SER A 645 14.92 -3.60 10.38
C SER A 645 15.75 -2.60 11.17
N HIS A 646 17.07 -2.82 11.24
CA HIS A 646 18.03 -1.92 11.93
C HIS A 646 18.29 -0.59 11.21
N LEU A 647 17.66 -0.37 10.05
CA LEU A 647 17.73 0.90 9.30
C LEU A 647 16.44 1.72 9.38
N PHE A 648 15.49 1.30 10.22
CA PHE A 648 14.23 2.03 10.45
C PHE A 648 14.47 3.51 10.77
N ALA A 649 15.45 3.84 11.60
CA ALA A 649 15.80 5.21 11.99
C ALA A 649 16.21 6.12 10.82
N LEU A 650 16.69 5.54 9.70
CA LEU A 650 17.01 6.26 8.47
C LEU A 650 15.76 6.44 7.59
N HIS A 651 14.99 5.37 7.39
CA HIS A 651 13.70 5.37 6.71
C HIS A 651 12.82 4.18 7.17
N PRO A 652 11.56 4.42 7.55
CA PRO A 652 10.79 5.67 7.47
C PRO A 652 11.04 6.65 8.62
N GLY A 653 11.74 6.24 9.68
CA GLY A 653 12.14 7.11 10.77
C GLY A 653 12.90 8.35 10.30
N ARG A 654 13.19 9.24 11.24
CA ARG A 654 13.87 10.52 10.97
C ARG A 654 15.01 10.82 11.94
N GLN A 655 15.43 9.80 12.71
CA GLN A 655 16.52 9.93 13.69
C GLN A 655 17.89 10.04 13.04
N ILE A 656 18.08 9.49 11.85
CA ILE A 656 19.37 9.49 11.13
C ILE A 656 19.22 10.33 9.86
N THR A 657 19.97 11.43 9.82
CA THR A 657 20.14 12.25 8.61
C THR A 657 21.65 12.46 8.34
N PRO A 658 22.07 12.53 7.06
CA PRO A 658 23.47 12.79 6.73
C PRO A 658 23.99 14.12 7.29
N GLN A 659 23.12 15.11 7.49
CA GLN A 659 23.46 16.44 7.97
C GLN A 659 23.67 16.48 9.48
N ASP A 660 22.79 15.81 10.24
CA ASP A 660 22.76 15.97 11.69
C ASP A 660 23.45 14.81 12.42
N GLN A 661 23.47 13.59 11.81
CA GLN A 661 24.12 12.38 12.34
C GLN A 661 24.99 11.69 11.28
N PRO A 662 26.04 12.34 10.77
CA PRO A 662 26.86 11.81 9.66
C PRO A 662 27.54 10.48 9.97
N GLU A 663 27.91 10.20 11.23
CA GLU A 663 28.50 8.93 11.64
C GLU A 663 27.50 7.77 11.54
N LEU A 664 26.28 7.95 12.05
CA LEU A 664 25.21 6.96 11.95
C LEU A 664 24.78 6.75 10.48
N ALA A 665 24.73 7.82 9.69
CA ALA A 665 24.45 7.74 8.26
C ALA A 665 25.55 6.95 7.51
N GLY A 666 26.82 7.14 7.88
CA GLY A 666 27.95 6.37 7.38
C GLY A 666 27.87 4.88 7.76
N ALA A 667 27.46 4.58 8.99
CA ALA A 667 27.24 3.21 9.46
C ALA A 667 26.06 2.54 8.76
N ALA A 668 24.96 3.26 8.55
CA ALA A 668 23.81 2.80 7.78
C ALA A 668 24.19 2.43 6.34
N ARG A 669 25.02 3.26 5.69
CA ARG A 669 25.56 2.95 4.35
C ARG A 669 26.35 1.64 4.34
N LYS A 670 27.21 1.41 5.30
CA LYS A 670 27.98 0.16 5.42
C LYS A 670 27.06 -1.05 5.64
N SER A 671 26.01 -0.90 6.44
CA SER A 671 24.99 -1.95 6.63
C SER A 671 24.31 -2.28 5.32
N LEU A 672 23.89 -1.29 4.53
CA LEU A 672 23.28 -1.47 3.22
C LEU A 672 24.21 -2.18 2.24
N ASP A 673 25.46 -1.73 2.13
CA ASP A 673 26.45 -2.31 1.24
C ASP A 673 26.70 -3.79 1.55
N GLU A 674 26.81 -4.14 2.83
CA GLU A 674 27.00 -5.53 3.26
C GLU A 674 25.76 -6.37 2.99
N ARG A 675 24.55 -5.88 3.29
CA ARG A 675 23.28 -6.58 3.06
C ARG A 675 23.10 -6.89 1.57
N ILE A 676 23.36 -5.93 0.70
CA ILE A 676 23.29 -6.12 -0.77
C ILE A 676 24.36 -7.10 -1.25
N ARG A 677 25.60 -6.97 -0.75
CA ARG A 677 26.70 -7.89 -1.10
C ARG A 677 26.39 -9.35 -0.75
N LYS A 678 25.57 -9.56 0.28
CA LYS A 678 25.11 -10.89 0.72
C LYS A 678 23.82 -11.36 0.05
N GLY A 679 23.26 -10.59 -0.90
CA GLY A 679 22.07 -10.98 -1.68
C GLY A 679 20.76 -10.31 -1.23
N GLY A 680 20.79 -9.40 -0.29
CA GLY A 680 19.59 -8.66 0.15
C GLY A 680 18.94 -7.82 -0.95
N GLY A 681 17.63 -7.54 -0.78
CA GLY A 681 16.84 -6.82 -1.77
C GLY A 681 16.38 -7.70 -2.94
N HIS A 682 16.18 -8.99 -2.72
CA HIS A 682 15.78 -9.94 -3.76
C HIS A 682 14.25 -10.02 -3.98
N THR A 683 13.44 -9.35 -3.13
CA THR A 683 11.98 -9.24 -3.29
C THR A 683 11.59 -7.82 -3.67
N GLY A 684 10.39 -7.62 -4.24
CA GLY A 684 9.95 -6.33 -4.75
C GLY A 684 9.94 -5.23 -3.69
N TRP A 685 9.20 -5.40 -2.59
CA TRP A 685 9.16 -4.41 -1.51
C TRP A 685 10.52 -4.18 -0.84
N SER A 686 11.33 -5.23 -0.70
CA SER A 686 12.68 -5.07 -0.13
C SER A 686 13.56 -4.21 -1.02
N ARG A 687 13.47 -4.39 -2.34
CA ARG A 687 14.16 -3.57 -3.33
C ARG A 687 13.66 -2.12 -3.31
N ALA A 688 12.35 -1.92 -3.19
CA ALA A 688 11.75 -0.60 -3.04
C ALA A 688 12.25 0.12 -1.77
N TRP A 689 12.39 -0.61 -0.65
CA TRP A 689 12.96 -0.04 0.58
C TRP A 689 14.42 0.40 0.40
N LEU A 690 15.23 -0.36 -0.36
CA LEU A 690 16.60 0.06 -0.69
C LEU A 690 16.64 1.38 -1.48
N VAL A 691 15.69 1.61 -2.41
CA VAL A 691 15.59 2.90 -3.13
C VAL A 691 15.41 4.05 -2.14
N LEU A 692 14.48 3.89 -1.17
CA LEU A 692 14.19 4.89 -0.14
C LEU A 692 15.38 5.13 0.79
N LEU A 693 16.04 4.08 1.25
CA LEU A 693 17.21 4.17 2.13
C LEU A 693 18.38 4.90 1.46
N PHE A 694 18.68 4.59 0.20
CA PHE A 694 19.71 5.33 -0.54
C PHE A 694 19.29 6.76 -0.87
N ALA A 695 18.01 7.01 -1.14
CA ALA A 695 17.50 8.38 -1.32
C ALA A 695 17.69 9.22 -0.05
N ARG A 696 17.43 8.64 1.15
CA ARG A 696 17.67 9.29 2.45
C ARG A 696 19.15 9.53 2.74
N LEU A 697 20.04 8.69 2.24
CA LEU A 697 21.49 8.91 2.25
C LEU A 697 21.96 9.90 1.15
N GLN A 698 21.03 10.48 0.38
CA GLN A 698 21.29 11.38 -0.74
C GLN A 698 22.18 10.77 -1.84
N ASP A 699 22.11 9.45 -1.99
CA ASP A 699 22.82 8.69 -3.01
C ASP A 699 21.90 8.34 -4.18
N GLY A 700 21.69 9.31 -5.06
CA GLY A 700 20.79 9.16 -6.22
C GLY A 700 21.27 8.09 -7.21
N ALA A 701 22.56 7.81 -7.30
CA ALA A 701 23.09 6.78 -8.18
C ALA A 701 22.68 5.38 -7.71
N ARG A 702 22.87 5.08 -6.41
CA ARG A 702 22.50 3.80 -5.81
C ARG A 702 20.97 3.64 -5.72
N ALA A 703 20.23 4.72 -5.42
CA ALA A 703 18.77 4.70 -5.45
C ALA A 703 18.26 4.33 -6.85
N PHE A 704 18.79 4.95 -7.89
CA PHE A 704 18.43 4.65 -9.28
C PHE A 704 18.82 3.22 -9.70
N GLU A 705 20.00 2.74 -9.33
CA GLU A 705 20.41 1.35 -9.59
C GLU A 705 19.40 0.34 -9.01
N ASN A 706 18.96 0.55 -7.77
CA ASN A 706 17.97 -0.31 -7.14
C ASN A 706 16.59 -0.19 -7.79
N LEU A 707 16.18 1.00 -8.24
CA LEU A 707 14.94 1.19 -9.00
C LEU A 707 14.98 0.44 -10.35
N GLN A 708 16.10 0.49 -11.08
CA GLN A 708 16.29 -0.29 -12.32
C GLN A 708 16.23 -1.79 -12.06
N GLN A 709 16.81 -2.27 -10.95
CA GLN A 709 16.74 -3.68 -10.57
C GLN A 709 15.30 -4.10 -10.20
N LEU A 710 14.52 -3.23 -9.56
CA LEU A 710 13.11 -3.47 -9.28
C LEU A 710 12.33 -3.66 -10.58
N PHE A 711 12.48 -2.76 -11.54
CA PHE A 711 11.82 -2.89 -12.84
C PHE A 711 12.24 -4.15 -13.60
N ALA A 712 13.53 -4.49 -13.57
CA ALA A 712 14.07 -5.61 -14.32
C ALA A 712 13.72 -6.99 -13.73
N ARG A 713 13.48 -7.11 -12.43
CA ARG A 713 13.43 -8.40 -11.72
C ARG A 713 12.18 -8.61 -10.88
N SER A 714 11.51 -7.54 -10.47
CA SER A 714 10.39 -7.58 -9.54
C SER A 714 9.18 -6.80 -10.07
N THR A 715 9.02 -6.74 -11.40
CA THR A 715 7.87 -6.10 -12.03
C THR A 715 7.26 -7.03 -13.06
N LEU A 716 5.97 -7.35 -12.88
CA LEU A 716 5.19 -8.24 -13.73
C LEU A 716 4.76 -7.52 -15.04
N PRO A 717 4.30 -8.25 -16.07
CA PRO A 717 3.94 -7.64 -17.36
C PRO A 717 2.89 -6.54 -17.28
N ASN A 718 1.95 -6.60 -16.32
CA ASN A 718 0.95 -5.56 -16.05
C ASN A 718 1.43 -4.47 -15.10
N LEU A 719 2.72 -4.45 -14.78
CA LEU A 719 3.42 -3.57 -13.86
C LEU A 719 3.08 -3.77 -12.37
N PHE A 720 2.40 -4.82 -11.98
CA PHE A 720 2.34 -5.21 -10.57
C PHE A 720 3.73 -5.59 -10.05
N ASP A 721 3.96 -5.36 -8.77
CA ASP A 721 5.17 -5.80 -8.10
C ASP A 721 5.19 -7.32 -7.89
N ASP A 722 6.37 -7.92 -7.99
CA ASP A 722 6.59 -9.35 -7.75
C ASP A 722 7.49 -9.55 -6.54
N HIS A 723 6.87 -10.05 -5.46
CA HIS A 723 7.64 -10.42 -4.27
C HIS A 723 8.63 -11.60 -4.54
N PRO A 724 8.34 -12.79 -5.17
CA PRO A 724 7.17 -13.50 -5.68
C PRO A 724 6.36 -14.28 -4.61
N PRO A 725 5.04 -14.58 -4.78
CA PRO A 725 4.19 -14.04 -5.82
C PRO A 725 3.81 -12.58 -5.57
N PHE A 726 2.91 -12.00 -6.41
CA PHE A 726 2.45 -10.62 -6.35
C PHE A 726 2.14 -10.12 -4.93
N GLN A 727 2.76 -9.00 -4.59
CA GLN A 727 2.42 -8.12 -3.47
C GLN A 727 2.45 -6.67 -3.96
N ILE A 728 1.50 -5.82 -3.53
CA ILE A 728 1.36 -4.47 -4.10
C ILE A 728 2.29 -3.43 -3.47
N ASP A 729 2.84 -3.74 -2.32
CA ASP A 729 3.66 -2.82 -1.51
C ASP A 729 4.93 -2.35 -2.23
N GLY A 730 5.56 -3.20 -3.04
CA GLY A 730 6.70 -2.78 -3.85
C GLY A 730 6.34 -1.71 -4.89
N ASN A 731 5.12 -1.72 -5.46
CA ASN A 731 4.63 -0.65 -6.33
C ASN A 731 4.62 0.70 -5.58
N PHE A 732 4.05 0.70 -4.39
CA PHE A 732 3.89 1.91 -3.57
C PHE A 732 5.22 2.41 -3.02
N GLY A 733 6.06 1.48 -2.52
CA GLY A 733 7.39 1.80 -2.02
C GLY A 733 8.32 2.39 -3.10
N ALA A 734 8.28 1.85 -4.32
CA ALA A 734 9.07 2.38 -5.44
C ALA A 734 8.64 3.81 -5.81
N ALA A 735 7.32 4.07 -5.85
CA ALA A 735 6.80 5.42 -6.12
C ALA A 735 7.19 6.43 -5.03
N ALA A 736 7.11 6.03 -3.75
CA ALA A 736 7.61 6.82 -2.63
C ALA A 736 9.12 7.05 -2.73
N GLY A 737 9.89 6.04 -3.18
CA GLY A 737 11.33 6.15 -3.42
C GLY A 737 11.68 7.19 -4.47
N VAL A 738 10.98 7.23 -5.59
CA VAL A 738 11.13 8.28 -6.60
C VAL A 738 10.81 9.66 -6.02
N ALA A 739 9.76 9.78 -5.20
CA ALA A 739 9.43 11.03 -4.53
C ALA A 739 10.55 11.48 -3.56
N GLU A 740 11.09 10.58 -2.75
CA GLU A 740 12.22 10.85 -1.83
C GLU A 740 13.51 11.25 -2.58
N MET A 741 13.71 10.76 -3.81
CA MET A 741 14.83 11.21 -4.65
C MET A 741 14.67 12.66 -5.11
N LEU A 742 13.43 13.16 -5.23
CA LEU A 742 13.11 14.50 -5.74
C LEU A 742 12.83 15.53 -4.63
N LEU A 743 12.24 15.11 -3.51
CA LEU A 743 11.83 16.00 -2.41
C LEU A 743 11.91 15.27 -1.07
N GLN A 744 12.57 15.88 -0.10
CA GLN A 744 12.57 15.41 1.29
C GLN A 744 12.15 16.53 2.24
N SER A 745 11.42 16.20 3.30
CA SER A 745 10.98 17.16 4.32
C SER A 745 10.96 16.57 5.73
N HIS A 746 11.70 15.48 5.95
CA HIS A 746 11.76 14.78 7.23
C HIS A 746 12.73 15.41 8.24
N ARG A 747 13.71 16.19 7.76
CA ARG A 747 14.68 16.86 8.63
C ARG A 747 14.02 17.99 9.41
N GLU A 748 14.24 17.99 10.71
CA GLU A 748 13.76 19.01 11.64
C GLU A 748 14.88 19.92 12.11
N VAL A 749 14.57 21.18 12.32
CA VAL A 749 15.48 22.15 12.95
C VAL A 749 14.79 22.83 14.12
N ALA A 750 15.55 23.11 15.18
CA ALA A 750 15.01 23.82 16.34
C ALA A 750 14.43 25.17 15.93
N GLY A 751 13.25 25.50 16.43
CA GLY A 751 12.64 26.82 16.26
C GLY A 751 13.44 27.91 16.94
N ASP A 752 13.36 29.16 16.46
CA ASP A 752 13.89 30.31 17.20
C ASP A 752 13.13 30.46 18.53
N SER A 753 13.86 30.65 19.60
CA SER A 753 13.37 30.75 20.99
C SER A 753 12.44 31.96 21.26
N LEU A 754 12.02 32.67 20.22
CA LEU A 754 11.20 33.89 20.31
C LEU A 754 9.70 33.69 20.13
N SER A 755 9.25 32.47 19.79
CA SER A 755 7.81 32.15 19.74
C SER A 755 7.54 30.86 20.52
N GLN A 756 6.73 30.97 21.57
CA GLN A 756 6.27 29.84 22.39
C GLN A 756 5.41 28.85 21.60
N ASP A 757 5.06 29.16 20.35
CA ASP A 757 4.22 28.35 19.44
C ASP A 757 5.01 27.61 18.34
N SER A 758 6.32 27.82 18.20
CA SER A 758 7.12 27.18 17.14
C SER A 758 7.89 25.99 17.68
N GLY A 759 7.26 24.81 17.61
CA GLY A 759 7.95 23.52 17.65
C GLY A 759 9.05 23.41 16.60
N CYS A 760 9.74 22.29 16.54
CA CYS A 760 10.69 21.98 15.45
C CYS A 760 9.97 22.20 14.11
N GLY A 761 10.62 22.88 13.18
CA GLY A 761 10.06 23.08 11.84
C GLY A 761 10.85 22.28 10.82
N HIS A 762 10.18 21.86 9.77
CA HIS A 762 10.74 21.04 8.72
C HIS A 762 11.58 21.84 7.74
N VAL A 763 12.66 21.24 7.24
CA VAL A 763 13.48 21.76 6.15
C VAL A 763 13.21 20.96 4.89
N ILE A 764 12.79 21.64 3.83
CA ILE A 764 12.50 21.04 2.52
C ILE A 764 13.79 20.97 1.71
N ALA A 765 14.25 19.75 1.41
CA ALA A 765 15.39 19.52 0.51
C ALA A 765 14.89 19.23 -0.92
N LEU A 766 15.42 19.96 -1.88
CA LEU A 766 15.04 19.88 -3.29
C LEU A 766 16.10 19.07 -4.06
N LEU A 767 15.62 18.06 -4.82
CA LEU A 767 16.44 17.17 -5.64
C LEU A 767 17.60 16.51 -4.86
N PRO A 768 17.38 16.04 -3.60
CA PRO A 768 18.46 15.61 -2.72
C PRO A 768 19.20 14.37 -3.24
N ALA A 769 18.55 13.53 -4.03
CA ALA A 769 19.13 12.29 -4.56
C ALA A 769 18.87 12.14 -6.08
N LEU A 770 19.05 13.24 -6.84
CA LEU A 770 18.81 13.26 -8.28
C LEU A 770 19.88 12.45 -9.03
N PRO A 771 19.52 11.35 -9.75
CA PRO A 771 20.46 10.55 -10.50
C PRO A 771 20.90 11.23 -11.82
N ALA A 772 22.02 10.81 -12.36
CA ALA A 772 22.53 11.36 -13.63
C ALA A 772 21.58 11.13 -14.83
N GLN A 773 20.83 10.04 -14.79
CA GLN A 773 19.86 9.64 -15.83
C GLN A 773 18.68 10.59 -15.95
N TRP A 774 18.33 11.30 -14.87
CA TRP A 774 17.29 12.32 -14.85
C TRP A 774 17.88 13.72 -14.98
N SER A 775 18.67 13.94 -16.06
CA SER A 775 19.39 15.19 -16.29
C SER A 775 18.49 16.42 -16.41
N ARG A 776 17.23 16.20 -16.83
CA ARG A 776 16.16 17.21 -16.86
C ARG A 776 14.85 16.58 -16.42
N GLY A 777 13.90 17.41 -16.00
CA GLY A 777 12.56 16.96 -15.65
C GLY A 777 11.75 18.07 -15.00
N SER A 778 10.50 17.75 -14.77
CA SER A 778 9.56 18.58 -14.02
C SER A 778 8.64 17.72 -13.17
N VAL A 779 8.25 18.26 -12.03
CA VAL A 779 7.20 17.68 -11.19
C VAL A 779 6.30 18.79 -10.67
N ARG A 780 4.99 18.54 -10.68
CA ARG A 780 3.97 19.43 -10.12
C ARG A 780 3.16 18.69 -9.07
N GLY A 781 2.91 19.38 -7.95
CA GLY A 781 2.03 18.88 -6.90
C GLY A 781 2.65 17.90 -5.92
N LEU A 782 3.99 17.85 -5.78
CA LEU A 782 4.59 17.18 -4.62
C LEU A 782 4.16 17.86 -3.33
N ARG A 783 4.00 17.10 -2.25
CA ARG A 783 3.73 17.67 -0.93
C ARG A 783 4.92 17.49 0.01
N ALA A 784 5.12 18.48 0.85
CA ALA A 784 6.07 18.47 1.95
C ALA A 784 5.33 18.68 3.27
N ARG A 785 5.94 18.27 4.39
CA ARG A 785 5.46 18.52 5.75
C ARG A 785 5.30 20.02 5.99
N GLY A 786 4.42 20.41 6.87
CA GLY A 786 4.08 21.82 7.14
C GLY A 786 2.98 22.37 6.19
N ALA A 787 2.21 21.50 5.54
CA ALA A 787 1.15 21.84 4.57
C ALA A 787 1.66 22.71 3.41
N VAL A 788 2.75 22.25 2.78
CA VAL A 788 3.37 22.89 1.62
C VAL A 788 3.23 22.00 0.38
N GLU A 789 2.79 22.59 -0.74
CA GLU A 789 2.82 21.94 -2.06
C GLU A 789 3.98 22.52 -2.88
N VAL A 790 4.69 21.65 -3.62
CA VAL A 790 5.95 21.99 -4.29
C VAL A 790 5.93 21.55 -5.75
N ASP A 791 6.24 22.49 -6.66
CA ASP A 791 6.55 22.19 -8.06
C ASP A 791 8.06 22.42 -8.28
N LEU A 792 8.69 21.55 -9.08
CA LEU A 792 10.10 21.63 -9.43
C LEU A 792 10.30 21.57 -10.95
N MET A 793 11.28 22.29 -11.42
CA MET A 793 11.82 22.13 -12.78
C MET A 793 13.34 22.17 -12.71
N TRP A 794 13.98 21.24 -13.42
CA TRP A 794 15.45 21.16 -13.47
C TRP A 794 15.95 20.82 -14.89
N SER A 795 17.17 21.21 -15.18
CA SER A 795 17.90 20.85 -16.40
C SER A 795 19.38 20.75 -16.10
N GLU A 796 20.10 19.88 -16.79
CA GLU A 796 21.52 19.59 -16.54
C GLU A 796 21.82 19.25 -15.07
N ARG A 797 20.84 18.60 -14.41
CA ARG A 797 20.86 18.25 -12.99
C ARG A 797 20.87 19.47 -12.05
N ARG A 798 20.54 20.65 -12.53
CA ARG A 798 20.42 21.89 -11.74
C ARG A 798 18.98 22.32 -11.62
N LEU A 799 18.59 22.72 -10.42
CA LEU A 799 17.28 23.32 -10.20
C LEU A 799 17.17 24.61 -11.02
N LEU A 800 16.19 24.70 -11.91
CA LEU A 800 15.88 25.94 -12.61
C LEU A 800 15.00 26.83 -11.73
N PHE A 801 13.94 26.25 -11.19
CA PHE A 801 13.10 26.90 -10.18
C PHE A 801 12.31 25.88 -9.36
N ALA A 802 11.88 26.31 -8.18
CA ALA A 802 10.85 25.68 -7.37
C ALA A 802 9.71 26.66 -7.12
N VAL A 803 8.47 26.16 -7.08
CA VAL A 803 7.30 26.94 -6.65
C VAL A 803 6.75 26.27 -5.40
N PHE A 804 6.64 27.02 -4.31
CA PHE A 804 6.05 26.58 -3.06
C PHE A 804 4.69 27.23 -2.87
N ARG A 805 3.67 26.45 -2.56
CA ARG A 805 2.36 26.91 -2.10
C ARG A 805 2.23 26.56 -0.62
N ALA A 806 2.51 27.50 0.25
CA ALA A 806 2.52 27.33 1.70
C ALA A 806 1.20 27.78 2.30
N SER A 807 0.62 26.97 3.20
CA SER A 807 -0.58 27.32 3.95
C SER A 807 -0.33 28.37 5.04
N GLY A 808 0.94 28.58 5.41
CA GLY A 808 1.34 29.47 6.49
C GLY A 808 1.24 28.86 7.90
N GLN A 809 0.93 27.59 8.02
CA GLN A 809 0.87 26.91 9.32
C GLN A 809 2.25 26.82 9.98
N GLU A 810 3.30 26.68 9.17
CA GLU A 810 4.70 26.63 9.60
C GLU A 810 5.56 27.63 8.82
N PRO A 811 6.78 27.99 9.37
CA PRO A 811 7.76 28.70 8.58
C PRO A 811 8.21 27.90 7.35
N LEU A 812 8.23 28.52 6.19
CA LEU A 812 8.75 27.89 4.96
C LEU A 812 10.29 27.92 4.99
N ARG A 813 10.92 26.77 5.19
CA ARG A 813 12.37 26.59 5.20
C ARG A 813 12.81 25.65 4.10
N VAL A 814 13.90 26.01 3.42
CA VAL A 814 14.43 25.24 2.27
C VAL A 814 15.93 24.99 2.49
N ALA A 815 16.37 23.75 2.32
CA ALA A 815 17.78 23.39 2.36
C ALA A 815 18.52 24.14 1.24
N TRP A 816 19.63 24.81 1.61
CA TRP A 816 20.42 25.58 0.67
C TRP A 816 21.87 25.58 1.10
N PRO A 817 22.84 25.15 0.25
CA PRO A 817 24.23 24.99 0.67
C PRO A 817 24.80 26.29 1.27
N ALA A 818 25.56 26.15 2.35
CA ALA A 818 26.08 27.29 3.13
C ALA A 818 27.00 28.19 2.29
N ASP A 819 27.76 27.63 1.35
CA ASP A 819 28.69 28.27 0.44
C ASP A 819 28.08 28.79 -0.86
N ALA A 820 26.82 28.40 -1.14
CA ALA A 820 26.12 28.84 -2.36
C ALA A 820 25.64 30.29 -2.25
N PRO A 821 25.59 31.04 -3.36
CA PRO A 821 24.95 32.36 -3.36
C PRO A 821 23.47 32.23 -2.97
N GLN A 822 22.94 33.31 -2.39
CA GLN A 822 21.52 33.33 -2.00
C GLN A 822 20.64 33.23 -3.24
N PRO A 823 19.61 32.36 -3.27
CA PRO A 823 18.74 32.24 -4.42
C PRO A 823 17.86 33.49 -4.57
N LYS A 824 17.38 33.72 -5.78
CA LYS A 824 16.35 34.74 -5.99
C LYS A 824 14.98 34.15 -5.63
N VAL A 825 14.31 34.80 -4.69
CA VAL A 825 12.93 34.42 -4.31
C VAL A 825 11.98 35.55 -4.64
N THR A 826 10.85 35.22 -5.25
CA THR A 826 9.77 36.16 -5.55
C THR A 826 8.43 35.61 -5.09
N ARG A 827 7.53 36.49 -4.67
CA ARG A 827 6.12 36.12 -4.45
C ARG A 827 5.43 35.98 -5.81
N VAL A 828 4.71 34.87 -6.01
CA VAL A 828 4.08 34.57 -7.32
C VAL A 828 2.98 35.55 -7.68
N ALA A 829 2.23 36.08 -6.69
CA ALA A 829 1.07 36.93 -6.92
C ALA A 829 1.41 38.28 -7.58
N ASP A 830 2.56 38.86 -7.24
CA ASP A 830 2.94 40.23 -7.65
C ASP A 830 4.38 40.32 -8.17
N ASN A 831 5.08 39.20 -8.24
CA ASN A 831 6.48 39.08 -8.63
C ASN A 831 7.46 39.95 -7.80
N GLN A 832 7.05 40.36 -6.58
CA GLN A 832 7.92 41.12 -5.68
C GLN A 832 9.01 40.21 -5.09
N ALA A 833 10.21 40.78 -4.96
CA ALA A 833 11.33 40.08 -4.31
C ALA A 833 11.00 39.84 -2.83
N VAL A 834 11.35 38.63 -2.35
CA VAL A 834 11.21 38.22 -0.95
C VAL A 834 12.61 38.06 -0.37
N GLU A 835 12.87 38.78 0.73
CA GLU A 835 14.13 38.64 1.46
C GLU A 835 14.13 37.32 2.25
N CYS A 836 15.20 36.52 2.09
CA CYS A 836 15.35 35.24 2.76
C CYS A 836 16.38 35.35 3.89
N THR A 837 16.10 34.74 5.03
CA THR A 837 17.04 34.65 6.14
C THR A 837 17.83 33.35 6.04
N ARG A 838 19.17 33.46 5.93
CA ARG A 838 20.06 32.28 5.93
C ARG A 838 20.37 31.79 7.35
N ARG A 839 20.35 30.48 7.55
CA ARG A 839 20.67 29.80 8.80
C ARG A 839 21.51 28.53 8.48
N GLY A 840 22.84 28.69 8.44
CA GLY A 840 23.74 27.56 8.09
C GLY A 840 23.44 27.00 6.68
N ASP A 841 22.99 25.76 6.61
CA ASP A 841 22.71 25.00 5.40
C ASP A 841 21.24 25.06 4.93
N TRP A 842 20.46 26.03 5.42
CA TRP A 842 19.10 26.30 4.97
C TRP A 842 18.74 27.80 4.99
N ILE A 843 17.69 28.13 4.27
CA ILE A 843 17.11 29.48 4.23
C ILE A 843 15.66 29.46 4.68
N GLN A 844 15.21 30.50 5.37
CA GLN A 844 13.80 30.75 5.64
C GLN A 844 13.26 31.75 4.62
N ILE A 845 12.22 31.36 3.89
CA ILE A 845 11.55 32.16 2.85
C ILE A 845 10.38 32.95 3.45
N ALA A 846 9.58 32.31 4.31
CA ALA A 846 8.46 32.94 4.97
C ALA A 846 8.38 32.50 6.44
N PRO A 847 7.99 33.39 7.37
CA PRO A 847 7.72 33.03 8.75
C PRO A 847 6.38 32.27 8.88
N ALA A 848 6.13 31.65 10.04
CA ALA A 848 4.82 31.11 10.38
C ALA A 848 3.74 32.23 10.32
N GLY A 849 2.50 31.87 10.03
CA GLY A 849 1.38 32.79 9.90
C GLY A 849 1.27 33.49 8.55
N VAL A 850 2.21 33.27 7.62
CA VAL A 850 2.21 33.89 6.28
C VAL A 850 1.96 32.84 5.20
N ALA A 851 0.71 32.71 4.79
CA ALA A 851 0.35 31.91 3.62
C ALA A 851 0.75 32.60 2.31
N GLY A 852 1.14 31.83 1.30
CA GLY A 852 1.48 32.41 0.02
C GLY A 852 2.13 31.43 -0.96
N SER A 853 2.27 31.91 -2.21
CA SER A 853 3.02 31.18 -3.22
C SER A 853 4.35 31.91 -3.53
N TYR A 854 5.44 31.15 -3.46
CA TYR A 854 6.80 31.66 -3.60
C TYR A 854 7.52 30.91 -4.70
N ARG A 855 8.23 31.63 -5.57
CA ARG A 855 9.12 31.05 -6.58
C ARG A 855 10.56 31.28 -6.21
N LEU A 856 11.29 30.19 -6.02
CA LEU A 856 12.73 30.18 -5.84
C LEU A 856 13.40 29.85 -7.18
N THR A 857 14.36 30.69 -7.61
CA THR A 857 15.14 30.47 -8.83
C THR A 857 16.62 30.34 -8.42
N ASP A 858 17.27 29.26 -8.88
CA ASP A 858 18.71 29.07 -8.68
C ASP A 858 19.45 30.04 -9.60
N THR A 859 20.37 30.77 -9.05
CA THR A 859 21.17 31.79 -9.78
C THR A 859 22.60 31.32 -10.10
N ARG A 860 22.92 30.06 -9.78
CA ARG A 860 24.24 29.45 -10.02
C ARG A 860 24.44 29.01 -11.45
#